data_f164c20342eae17bb931021263c05cad
#
_entry.id   f164c20342eae17bb931021263c05cad
#
_cell.length_a   1.000
_cell.length_b   1.000
_cell.length_c   1.000
_cell.angle_alpha   90.00
_cell.angle_beta   90.00
_cell.angle_gamma   90.00
#
_symmetry.space_group_name_H-M   'P 1'
#
loop_
_entity.id
_entity.type
_entity.pdbx_description
1 polymer ?
#
loop_
_entity_poly.entity_id
_entity_poly.type
_entity_poly.pdbx_seq_one_letter_code
_entity_poly.pdbx_strand_id
1 'polypeptide(L)'
;MLFGLDGVEVGLIIVFACLFGAIMSGFPVAFAIGGAGALSFGILAGLDTTGILTKEVIDTGSVAYHALRDQGVAAFDISLFRYPDLPTLTEPLFEGGWERALNRNLSFIVNRMNERVFAGASIETLLAVAMFVLMGITLERSKIANDLLTTMARVFGPLPGGLAVAVVAVGAFLAASTGIVGATVVTMGLLSLPTMLKHGYSPELATGVIAASGTLGQIIPPSIVIVLLGTLAGDLYSVAQEERAMAVGCSDALTYLGEAAVLSVGTLFQAAILPGILLAVLYGLYAFVYAMFNPEKAPPVPAIVGGGPGIGRNHALMWFLLVPIGVIAFAIASSAVNISGGQSLVIDSVADVGRQADLRTNVSDQCQVAMIDKHGQEKWDRAVAQQAEIEAAGGNQSQAERTLSVEQVAEARVDKLANTAPIGSGVLKIVVIFALVLTTAYGVRKTAKLRPLLIGAGGCIAALGVDALFVMPDTTPGISLLMLAIPYGMALYGAKYAVGILGQNEVLRVVFPPLVLIIAVLGSILGGITNPTPAAALGAGGTIMLAAFRKLQETDGNSKFILTATFAMVIMLLLGINFDLRVNTQEVGLERWLAFIAAFGAYLIAMTGLLFACWVLFTNAVMTPIVRETTKVTSMVFTILIGSQLLNLVIISFGGEHYIQGFLRSFDSEVTVFLIVMLVLFILGFVLDFLEIIYIVIPIVGPVIYGGTMDPKWVTIMIAVNLQTSFLTPPFGFALFYLRGVAPPEVTTRHIYRGVVPFVLIQVAGLAMLWVFPGVVTIIPDLLPN
;
A
#
# COMPACT_ATOMS: atom_id res chain seq x y z
N MET A 1 42.60 -4.39 16.95
CA MET A 1 41.46 -4.15 17.90
C MET A 1 41.65 -2.83 18.61
N LEU A 2 40.67 -1.94 18.57
CA LEU A 2 40.68 -0.67 19.28
C LEU A 2 39.77 -0.75 20.49
N PHE A 3 40.28 -0.53 21.71
CA PHE A 3 39.51 -0.68 22.97
C PHE A 3 38.90 -2.08 23.20
N GLY A 4 39.44 -3.14 22.62
CA GLY A 4 38.90 -4.49 22.71
C GLY A 4 37.75 -4.78 21.75
N LEU A 5 37.42 -3.83 20.85
CA LEU A 5 36.41 -3.98 19.82
C LEU A 5 37.03 -4.38 18.49
N ASP A 6 36.30 -5.14 17.67
CA ASP A 6 36.68 -5.45 16.31
C ASP A 6 36.61 -4.20 15.41
N GLY A 7 37.40 -4.17 14.34
CA GLY A 7 37.43 -3.04 13.41
C GLY A 7 36.07 -2.77 12.76
N VAL A 8 35.27 -3.81 12.54
CA VAL A 8 33.87 -3.66 12.01
C VAL A 8 32.97 -2.99 13.03
N GLU A 9 33.06 -3.34 14.32
CA GLU A 9 32.28 -2.70 15.39
C GLU A 9 32.61 -1.22 15.51
N VAL A 10 33.89 -0.89 15.53
CA VAL A 10 34.35 0.51 15.54
C VAL A 10 33.87 1.24 14.29
N GLY A 11 33.92 0.58 13.13
CA GLY A 11 33.38 1.11 11.89
C GLY A 11 31.91 1.46 11.97
N LEU A 12 31.09 0.56 12.49
CA LEU A 12 29.65 0.81 12.70
C LEU A 12 29.41 1.97 13.67
N ILE A 13 30.15 2.02 14.78
CA ILE A 13 30.05 3.12 15.74
C ILE A 13 30.37 4.47 15.06
N ILE A 14 31.45 4.54 14.26
CA ILE A 14 31.82 5.77 13.53
C ILE A 14 30.73 6.18 12.54
N VAL A 15 30.19 5.23 11.75
CA VAL A 15 29.13 5.51 10.77
C VAL A 15 27.89 6.05 11.46
N PHE A 16 27.41 5.40 12.51
CA PHE A 16 26.23 5.85 13.24
C PHE A 16 26.48 7.16 14.00
N ALA A 17 27.67 7.35 14.58
CA ALA A 17 28.02 8.61 15.23
C ALA A 17 28.05 9.78 14.24
N CYS A 18 28.59 9.58 13.04
CA CYS A 18 28.56 10.57 11.97
C CYS A 18 27.12 10.86 11.52
N LEU A 19 26.30 9.82 11.35
CA LEU A 19 24.90 9.95 10.94
C LEU A 19 24.09 10.74 11.98
N PHE A 20 24.10 10.33 13.25
CA PHE A 20 23.38 11.01 14.31
C PHE A 20 23.91 12.42 14.55
N GLY A 21 25.24 12.61 14.52
CA GLY A 21 25.85 13.93 14.64
C GLY A 21 25.42 14.89 13.52
N ALA A 22 25.37 14.41 12.28
CA ALA A 22 24.93 15.19 11.14
C ALA A 22 23.42 15.54 11.24
N ILE A 23 22.57 14.61 11.62
CA ILE A 23 21.13 14.84 11.81
C ILE A 23 20.90 15.84 12.96
N MET A 24 21.56 15.63 14.11
CA MET A 24 21.40 16.50 15.29
C MET A 24 21.97 17.91 15.08
N SER A 25 22.88 18.10 14.12
CA SER A 25 23.41 19.44 13.77
C SER A 25 22.39 20.32 13.04
N GLY A 26 21.21 19.79 12.67
CA GLY A 26 20.14 20.54 12.01
C GLY A 26 20.31 20.66 10.49
N PHE A 27 21.23 19.96 9.87
CA PHE A 27 21.29 19.86 8.42
C PHE A 27 20.03 19.15 7.89
N PRO A 28 19.54 19.51 6.68
CA PRO A 28 18.48 18.75 6.04
C PRO A 28 18.88 17.27 5.93
N VAL A 29 18.03 16.39 6.44
CA VAL A 29 18.32 14.97 6.66
C VAL A 29 18.86 14.29 5.39
N ALA A 30 18.28 14.59 4.24
CA ALA A 30 18.70 14.06 2.95
C ALA A 30 20.21 14.27 2.66
N PHE A 31 20.74 15.44 3.00
CA PHE A 31 22.18 15.76 2.86
C PHE A 31 23.00 15.24 4.04
N ALA A 32 22.41 15.19 5.23
CA ALA A 32 23.06 14.64 6.41
C ALA A 32 23.45 13.18 6.22
N ILE A 33 22.57 12.36 5.64
CA ILE A 33 22.83 10.93 5.38
C ILE A 33 23.98 10.74 4.38
N GLY A 34 23.90 11.39 3.22
CA GLY A 34 24.96 11.27 2.21
C GLY A 34 26.30 11.83 2.70
N GLY A 35 26.26 12.97 3.41
CA GLY A 35 27.42 13.59 4.05
C GLY A 35 28.05 12.72 5.14
N ALA A 36 27.21 12.08 5.97
CA ALA A 36 27.67 11.12 6.98
C ALA A 36 28.37 9.91 6.34
N GLY A 37 27.84 9.40 5.22
CA GLY A 37 28.47 8.33 4.45
C GLY A 37 29.86 8.74 3.96
N ALA A 38 29.99 9.90 3.32
CA ALA A 38 31.28 10.38 2.82
C ALA A 38 32.28 10.66 3.96
N LEU A 39 31.82 11.30 5.04
CA LEU A 39 32.68 11.61 6.19
C LEU A 39 33.14 10.34 6.91
N SER A 40 32.26 9.41 7.19
CA SER A 40 32.61 8.15 7.84
C SER A 40 33.55 7.31 7.00
N PHE A 41 33.35 7.24 5.67
CA PHE A 41 34.28 6.57 4.78
C PHE A 41 35.69 7.20 4.85
N GLY A 42 35.78 8.53 4.84
CA GLY A 42 37.07 9.23 4.95
C GLY A 42 37.78 8.96 6.28
N ILE A 43 37.05 8.94 7.40
CA ILE A 43 37.61 8.59 8.71
C ILE A 43 38.09 7.14 8.74
N LEU A 44 37.26 6.20 8.26
CA LEU A 44 37.60 4.78 8.23
C LEU A 44 38.78 4.49 7.33
N ALA A 45 38.87 5.11 6.14
CA ALA A 45 39.98 5.00 5.24
C ALA A 45 41.32 5.52 5.88
N GLY A 46 41.22 6.64 6.61
CA GLY A 46 42.39 7.17 7.37
C GLY A 46 42.85 6.23 8.48
N LEU A 47 41.92 5.61 9.21
CA LEU A 47 42.26 4.66 10.27
C LEU A 47 42.76 3.31 9.73
N ASP A 48 42.26 2.87 8.58
CA ASP A 48 42.71 1.65 7.89
C ASP A 48 44.16 1.81 7.38
N THR A 49 44.48 2.97 6.77
CA THR A 49 45.87 3.25 6.30
C THR A 49 46.92 3.30 7.40
N THR A 50 46.51 3.65 8.62
CA THR A 50 47.41 3.64 9.79
C THR A 50 47.54 2.25 10.42
N GLY A 51 46.80 1.26 9.94
CA GLY A 51 46.77 -0.11 10.49
C GLY A 51 46.14 -0.21 11.89
N ILE A 52 45.41 0.85 12.33
CA ILE A 52 44.76 0.90 13.63
C ILE A 52 43.49 0.00 13.65
N LEU A 53 42.76 -0.05 12.52
CA LEU A 53 41.57 -0.86 12.38
C LEU A 53 41.87 -2.11 11.54
N THR A 54 41.68 -3.25 12.17
CA THR A 54 41.70 -4.58 11.53
C THR A 54 40.46 -5.35 11.91
N LYS A 55 39.95 -6.18 11.01
CA LYS A 55 38.81 -7.07 11.25
C LYS A 55 39.25 -8.50 11.45
N GLU A 56 38.55 -9.24 12.28
CA GLU A 56 38.68 -10.68 12.39
C GLU A 56 37.69 -11.38 11.46
N VAL A 57 38.22 -12.24 10.59
CA VAL A 57 37.40 -13.07 9.68
C VAL A 57 37.69 -14.53 9.95
N ILE A 58 36.66 -15.38 9.75
CA ILE A 58 36.79 -16.82 9.89
C ILE A 58 37.77 -17.34 8.82
N ASP A 59 38.76 -18.18 9.22
CA ASP A 59 39.59 -18.90 8.26
C ASP A 59 38.75 -19.96 7.55
N THR A 60 38.25 -19.62 6.35
CA THR A 60 37.50 -20.52 5.51
C THR A 60 38.30 -21.69 4.95
N GLY A 61 39.61 -21.66 5.04
CA GLY A 61 40.54 -22.75 4.71
C GLY A 61 40.75 -23.75 5.85
N SER A 62 40.25 -23.46 7.05
CA SER A 62 40.43 -24.29 8.23
C SER A 62 39.64 -25.60 8.15
N VAL A 63 40.20 -26.68 8.72
CA VAL A 63 39.54 -27.98 8.84
C VAL A 63 38.23 -27.87 9.63
N ALA A 64 38.18 -27.01 10.64
CA ALA A 64 36.99 -26.79 11.46
C ALA A 64 35.86 -26.17 10.64
N TYR A 65 36.14 -25.20 9.76
CA TYR A 65 35.17 -24.62 8.86
C TYR A 65 34.60 -25.66 7.88
N HIS A 66 35.47 -26.42 7.23
CA HIS A 66 35.08 -27.47 6.30
C HIS A 66 34.22 -28.56 6.99
N ALA A 67 34.56 -28.94 8.22
CA ALA A 67 33.76 -29.91 8.99
C ALA A 67 32.32 -29.44 9.25
N LEU A 68 32.12 -28.15 9.50
CA LEU A 68 30.74 -27.57 9.62
C LEU A 68 30.02 -27.57 8.28
N ARG A 69 30.72 -27.25 7.19
CA ARG A 69 30.15 -27.31 5.84
C ARG A 69 29.76 -28.73 5.43
N ASP A 70 30.56 -29.72 5.77
CA ASP A 70 30.27 -31.14 5.51
C ASP A 70 29.09 -31.65 6.34
N GLN A 71 28.83 -31.04 7.51
CA GLN A 71 27.63 -31.29 8.32
C GLN A 71 26.37 -30.62 7.76
N GLY A 72 26.46 -29.90 6.63
CA GLY A 72 25.34 -29.24 5.98
C GLY A 72 25.01 -27.83 6.51
N VAL A 73 25.86 -27.27 7.39
CA VAL A 73 25.66 -25.88 7.86
C VAL A 73 25.88 -24.91 6.71
N ALA A 74 24.92 -24.05 6.44
CA ALA A 74 25.02 -23.04 5.39
C ALA A 74 26.17 -22.04 5.67
N ALA A 75 26.87 -21.58 4.64
CA ALA A 75 28.00 -20.68 4.81
C ALA A 75 27.64 -19.38 5.54
N PHE A 76 26.44 -18.85 5.30
CA PHE A 76 25.95 -17.61 5.92
C PHE A 76 25.53 -17.80 7.39
N ASP A 77 25.34 -19.04 7.87
CA ASP A 77 25.04 -19.36 9.28
C ASP A 77 26.32 -19.61 10.10
N ILE A 78 27.49 -19.70 9.44
CA ILE A 78 28.77 -19.83 10.12
C ILE A 78 29.30 -18.42 10.42
N SER A 79 29.18 -18.01 11.68
CA SER A 79 29.66 -16.72 12.17
C SER A 79 30.43 -16.89 13.47
N LEU A 80 31.32 -15.95 13.82
CA LEU A 80 32.03 -15.93 15.09
C LEU A 80 31.09 -15.79 16.30
N PHE A 81 29.90 -15.25 16.10
CA PHE A 81 28.87 -15.18 17.13
C PHE A 81 28.30 -16.56 17.49
N ARG A 82 28.18 -17.45 16.51
CA ARG A 82 27.62 -18.79 16.68
C ARG A 82 28.70 -19.84 16.98
N TYR A 83 29.88 -19.64 16.40
CA TYR A 83 31.03 -20.56 16.52
C TYR A 83 32.28 -19.76 16.91
N PRO A 84 32.39 -19.28 18.16
CA PRO A 84 33.48 -18.42 18.61
C PRO A 84 34.86 -19.12 18.61
N ASP A 85 34.89 -20.44 18.64
CA ASP A 85 36.11 -21.24 18.68
C ASP A 85 36.73 -21.50 17.29
N LEU A 86 36.11 -20.98 16.22
CA LEU A 86 36.66 -21.15 14.87
C LEU A 86 37.96 -20.36 14.72
N PRO A 87 38.98 -20.92 13.99
CA PRO A 87 40.19 -20.19 13.63
C PRO A 87 39.87 -18.91 12.89
N THR A 88 40.52 -17.82 13.30
CA THR A 88 40.32 -16.49 12.69
C THR A 88 41.64 -16.01 12.04
N LEU A 89 41.46 -15.20 11.00
CA LEU A 89 42.51 -14.43 10.35
C LEU A 89 42.29 -12.95 10.61
N THR A 90 43.35 -12.21 10.82
CA THR A 90 43.28 -10.74 10.96
C THR A 90 43.53 -10.12 9.59
N GLU A 91 42.58 -9.37 9.09
CA GLU A 91 42.62 -8.68 7.80
C GLU A 91 42.49 -7.17 7.97
N PRO A 92 42.97 -6.35 7.00
CA PRO A 92 42.62 -4.93 6.94
C PRO A 92 41.11 -4.73 6.91
N LEU A 93 40.66 -3.59 7.41
CA LEU A 93 39.21 -3.30 7.45
C LEU A 93 38.59 -3.34 6.05
N PHE A 94 39.27 -2.74 5.06
CA PHE A 94 38.82 -2.79 3.67
C PHE A 94 39.58 -3.91 2.90
N GLU A 95 38.83 -4.85 2.35
CA GLU A 95 39.37 -5.93 1.53
C GLU A 95 40.05 -5.37 0.26
N GLY A 96 41.34 -5.60 0.15
CA GLY A 96 42.18 -5.07 -0.94
C GLY A 96 42.49 -3.56 -0.84
N GLY A 97 42.25 -2.95 0.35
CA GLY A 97 42.54 -1.56 0.68
C GLY A 97 41.39 -0.58 0.35
N TRP A 98 41.45 0.57 1.03
CA TRP A 98 40.40 1.60 0.92
C TRP A 98 40.25 2.18 -0.50
N GLU A 99 41.37 2.27 -1.28
CA GLU A 99 41.33 2.75 -2.66
C GLU A 99 40.48 1.85 -3.57
N ARG A 100 40.60 0.53 -3.40
CA ARG A 100 39.80 -0.44 -4.12
C ARG A 100 38.32 -0.34 -3.71
N ALA A 101 38.05 -0.16 -2.41
CA ALA A 101 36.71 0.06 -1.89
C ALA A 101 36.07 1.35 -2.45
N LEU A 102 36.87 2.44 -2.49
CA LEU A 102 36.43 3.71 -3.08
C LEU A 102 36.10 3.56 -4.57
N ASN A 103 37.00 2.94 -5.34
CA ASN A 103 36.77 2.74 -6.78
C ASN A 103 35.53 1.85 -7.04
N ARG A 104 35.33 0.81 -6.24
CA ARG A 104 34.12 -0.03 -6.31
C ARG A 104 32.87 0.77 -6.00
N ASN A 105 32.87 1.58 -4.94
CA ASN A 105 31.75 2.42 -4.55
C ASN A 105 31.47 3.49 -5.62
N LEU A 106 32.47 4.15 -6.16
CA LEU A 106 32.32 5.11 -7.26
C LEU A 106 31.78 4.44 -8.52
N SER A 107 32.30 3.27 -8.89
CA SER A 107 31.79 2.50 -10.02
C SER A 107 30.33 2.11 -9.83
N PHE A 108 29.93 1.72 -8.63
CA PHE A 108 28.53 1.44 -8.32
C PHE A 108 27.66 2.69 -8.46
N ILE A 109 28.10 3.83 -7.92
CA ILE A 109 27.36 5.10 -8.01
C ILE A 109 27.19 5.51 -9.48
N VAL A 110 28.26 5.46 -10.28
CA VAL A 110 28.22 5.91 -11.68
C VAL A 110 27.41 4.97 -12.57
N ASN A 111 27.58 3.65 -12.41
CA ASN A 111 27.04 2.66 -13.35
C ASN A 111 25.72 2.03 -12.90
N ARG A 112 25.48 1.85 -11.60
CA ARG A 112 24.33 1.09 -11.08
C ARG A 112 23.30 1.92 -10.32
N MET A 113 23.68 3.06 -9.74
CA MET A 113 22.71 3.90 -9.03
C MET A 113 21.64 4.43 -9.99
N ASN A 114 22.04 4.78 -11.22
CA ASN A 114 21.11 5.21 -12.25
C ASN A 114 20.06 4.13 -12.55
N GLU A 115 20.50 2.88 -12.69
CA GLU A 115 19.57 1.75 -12.92
C GLU A 115 18.68 1.47 -11.71
N ARG A 116 19.19 1.56 -10.50
CA ARG A 116 18.40 1.29 -9.27
C ARG A 116 17.45 2.41 -8.89
N VAL A 117 17.79 3.67 -9.16
CA VAL A 117 16.98 4.82 -8.77
C VAL A 117 16.07 5.30 -9.91
N PHE A 118 16.52 5.22 -11.16
CA PHE A 118 15.84 5.82 -12.31
C PHE A 118 15.44 4.84 -13.42
N ALA A 119 15.75 3.56 -13.29
CA ALA A 119 15.40 2.54 -14.28
C ALA A 119 14.87 1.26 -13.62
N GLY A 120 14.07 0.49 -14.37
CA GLY A 120 13.51 -0.78 -13.92
C GLY A 120 12.17 -0.65 -13.17
N ALA A 121 11.70 -1.75 -12.58
CA ALA A 121 10.40 -1.84 -11.91
C ALA A 121 10.26 -0.89 -10.70
N SER A 122 11.39 -0.55 -10.04
CA SER A 122 11.40 0.34 -8.89
C SER A 122 10.99 1.77 -9.23
N ILE A 123 11.32 2.29 -10.42
CA ILE A 123 10.93 3.64 -10.81
C ILE A 123 9.41 3.77 -11.00
N GLU A 124 8.77 2.74 -11.55
CA GLU A 124 7.32 2.73 -11.69
C GLU A 124 6.66 2.94 -10.33
N THR A 125 7.11 2.22 -9.31
CA THR A 125 6.57 2.34 -7.95
C THR A 125 6.92 3.68 -7.30
N LEU A 126 8.12 4.21 -7.54
CA LEU A 126 8.53 5.53 -7.04
C LEU A 126 7.71 6.68 -7.65
N LEU A 127 7.27 6.56 -8.91
CA LEU A 127 6.36 7.51 -9.53
C LEU A 127 4.99 7.53 -8.85
N ALA A 128 4.53 6.40 -8.31
CA ALA A 128 3.31 6.36 -7.51
C ALA A 128 3.38 7.29 -6.30
N VAL A 129 4.56 7.39 -5.65
CA VAL A 129 4.77 8.30 -4.51
C VAL A 129 4.52 9.74 -4.93
N ALA A 130 5.11 10.19 -6.05
CA ALA A 130 4.91 11.55 -6.55
C ALA A 130 3.44 11.85 -6.85
N MET A 131 2.71 10.88 -7.42
CA MET A 131 1.29 11.02 -7.75
C MET A 131 0.40 11.02 -6.49
N PHE A 132 0.69 10.19 -5.48
CA PHE A 132 -0.04 10.23 -4.21
C PHE A 132 0.22 11.53 -3.44
N VAL A 133 1.47 12.02 -3.43
CA VAL A 133 1.81 13.34 -2.86
C VAL A 133 1.02 14.45 -3.56
N LEU A 134 0.98 14.44 -4.89
CA LEU A 134 0.21 15.41 -5.69
C LEU A 134 -1.28 15.35 -5.35
N MET A 135 -1.85 14.14 -5.26
CA MET A 135 -3.24 13.91 -4.88
C MET A 135 -3.54 14.52 -3.49
N GLY A 136 -2.72 14.20 -2.49
CA GLY A 136 -2.90 14.65 -1.12
C GLY A 136 -2.79 16.17 -0.97
N ILE A 137 -1.74 16.78 -1.52
CA ILE A 137 -1.54 18.23 -1.49
C ILE A 137 -2.65 18.97 -2.24
N THR A 138 -3.15 18.38 -3.34
CA THR A 138 -4.28 18.97 -4.08
C THR A 138 -5.55 18.99 -3.24
N LEU A 139 -5.89 17.90 -2.53
CA LEU A 139 -7.04 17.86 -1.62
C LEU A 139 -6.91 18.85 -0.45
N GLU A 140 -5.72 19.00 0.08
CA GLU A 140 -5.44 19.95 1.17
C GLU A 140 -5.57 21.39 0.69
N ARG A 141 -4.87 21.77 -0.36
CA ARG A 141 -4.81 23.16 -0.88
C ARG A 141 -6.11 23.62 -1.52
N SER A 142 -6.96 22.71 -1.97
CA SER A 142 -8.30 23.02 -2.47
C SER A 142 -9.34 23.22 -1.37
N LYS A 143 -8.95 23.18 -0.08
CA LYS A 143 -9.83 23.27 1.10
C LYS A 143 -10.88 22.15 1.22
N ILE A 144 -10.79 21.10 0.42
CA ILE A 144 -11.71 19.94 0.49
C ILE A 144 -11.59 19.28 1.87
N ALA A 145 -10.37 19.17 2.39
CA ALA A 145 -10.10 18.66 3.73
C ALA A 145 -10.80 19.46 4.84
N ASN A 146 -10.81 20.80 4.72
CA ASN A 146 -11.47 21.69 5.68
C ASN A 146 -13.00 21.48 5.70
N ASP A 147 -13.61 21.41 4.52
CA ASP A 147 -15.05 21.20 4.42
C ASP A 147 -15.46 19.82 4.95
N LEU A 148 -14.62 18.80 4.70
CA LEU A 148 -14.83 17.46 5.24
C LEU A 148 -14.83 17.51 6.77
N LEU A 149 -13.84 18.18 7.38
CA LEU A 149 -13.75 18.30 8.83
C LEU A 149 -14.95 19.01 9.43
N THR A 150 -15.33 20.17 8.88
CA THR A 150 -16.46 20.94 9.37
C THR A 150 -17.78 20.18 9.24
N THR A 151 -17.93 19.43 8.17
CA THR A 151 -19.12 18.59 7.91
C THR A 151 -19.17 17.41 8.87
N MET A 152 -18.06 16.71 9.10
CA MET A 152 -18.00 15.60 10.06
C MET A 152 -18.15 16.07 11.50
N ALA A 153 -17.61 17.24 11.85
CA ALA A 153 -17.82 17.86 13.17
C ALA A 153 -19.30 18.17 13.43
N ARG A 154 -20.08 18.52 12.41
CA ARG A 154 -21.56 18.69 12.54
C ARG A 154 -22.28 17.36 12.74
N VAL A 155 -21.82 16.28 12.08
CA VAL A 155 -22.45 14.96 12.17
C VAL A 155 -22.19 14.31 13.53
N PHE A 156 -20.95 14.32 13.98
CA PHE A 156 -20.55 13.67 15.23
C PHE A 156 -20.65 14.59 16.46
N GLY A 157 -20.66 15.91 16.27
CA GLY A 157 -20.64 16.91 17.35
C GLY A 157 -21.59 16.68 18.52
N PRO A 158 -22.86 16.27 18.29
CA PRO A 158 -23.80 15.98 19.37
C PRO A 158 -23.45 14.78 20.26
N LEU A 159 -22.51 13.94 19.84
CA LEU A 159 -22.04 12.80 20.63
C LEU A 159 -21.02 13.24 21.68
N PRO A 160 -20.94 12.57 22.86
CA PRO A 160 -19.83 12.78 23.79
C PRO A 160 -18.50 12.54 23.06
N GLY A 161 -17.57 13.49 23.15
CA GLY A 161 -16.30 13.40 22.39
C GLY A 161 -16.45 13.44 20.87
N GLY A 162 -17.62 13.79 20.35
CA GLY A 162 -17.94 13.70 18.94
C GLY A 162 -17.02 14.46 18.02
N LEU A 163 -16.49 15.60 18.49
CA LEU A 163 -15.49 16.36 17.73
C LEU A 163 -14.14 15.59 17.63
N ALA A 164 -13.73 14.90 18.70
CA ALA A 164 -12.53 14.07 18.67
C ALA A 164 -12.71 12.84 17.76
N VAL A 165 -13.88 12.19 17.81
CA VAL A 165 -14.23 11.09 16.88
C VAL A 165 -14.26 11.58 15.43
N ALA A 166 -14.81 12.78 15.17
CA ALA A 166 -14.79 13.41 13.84
C ALA A 166 -13.35 13.64 13.34
N VAL A 167 -12.45 14.11 14.23
CA VAL A 167 -11.02 14.30 13.91
C VAL A 167 -10.36 12.96 13.54
N VAL A 168 -10.64 11.87 14.27
CA VAL A 168 -10.13 10.54 13.91
C VAL A 168 -10.66 10.09 12.55
N ALA A 169 -11.96 10.22 12.31
CA ALA A 169 -12.58 9.81 11.05
C ALA A 169 -12.02 10.61 9.85
N VAL A 170 -11.93 11.93 10.00
CA VAL A 170 -11.36 12.80 8.95
C VAL A 170 -9.86 12.59 8.81
N GLY A 171 -9.14 12.37 9.91
CA GLY A 171 -7.72 12.04 9.89
C GLY A 171 -7.45 10.74 9.14
N ALA A 172 -8.22 9.68 9.40
CA ALA A 172 -8.14 8.43 8.66
C ALA A 172 -8.45 8.61 7.16
N PHE A 173 -9.44 9.43 6.84
CA PHE A 173 -9.82 9.76 5.46
C PHE A 173 -8.72 10.58 4.74
N LEU A 174 -8.19 11.61 5.38
CA LEU A 174 -7.07 12.38 4.85
C LEU A 174 -5.80 11.55 4.75
N ALA A 175 -5.56 10.68 5.73
CA ALA A 175 -4.49 9.71 5.73
C ALA A 175 -4.52 8.85 4.45
N ALA A 176 -5.70 8.29 4.11
CA ALA A 176 -5.93 7.53 2.88
C ALA A 176 -5.75 8.36 1.59
N SER A 177 -5.74 9.69 1.67
CA SER A 177 -5.59 10.55 0.50
C SER A 177 -4.20 11.17 0.36
N THR A 178 -3.50 11.41 1.48
CA THR A 178 -2.22 12.14 1.48
C THR A 178 -1.01 11.22 1.60
N GLY A 179 -1.13 10.13 2.37
CA GLY A 179 0.00 9.26 2.71
C GLY A 179 1.16 9.94 3.45
N ILE A 180 1.03 11.23 3.83
CA ILE A 180 2.09 12.06 4.42
C ILE A 180 1.66 12.50 5.82
N VAL A 181 2.35 12.01 6.85
CA VAL A 181 2.04 12.33 8.27
C VAL A 181 2.14 13.82 8.55
N GLY A 182 3.25 14.45 8.14
CA GLY A 182 3.52 15.86 8.45
C GLY A 182 2.43 16.80 7.93
N ALA A 183 2.02 16.65 6.68
CA ALA A 183 0.96 17.45 6.07
C ALA A 183 -0.37 17.24 6.80
N THR A 184 -0.74 16.00 7.08
CA THR A 184 -1.99 15.67 7.77
C THR A 184 -2.01 16.23 9.19
N VAL A 185 -0.94 16.05 9.98
CA VAL A 185 -0.85 16.55 11.36
C VAL A 185 -0.90 18.08 11.39
N VAL A 186 -0.17 18.76 10.48
CA VAL A 186 -0.18 20.23 10.38
C VAL A 186 -1.57 20.74 10.02
N THR A 187 -2.19 20.17 8.98
CA THR A 187 -3.53 20.57 8.53
C THR A 187 -4.57 20.35 9.62
N MET A 188 -4.58 19.17 10.24
CA MET A 188 -5.49 18.87 11.35
C MET A 188 -5.19 19.72 12.57
N GLY A 189 -3.92 20.02 12.86
CA GLY A 189 -3.51 20.93 13.95
C GLY A 189 -4.03 22.36 13.75
N LEU A 190 -3.88 22.90 12.55
CA LEU A 190 -4.37 24.26 12.24
C LEU A 190 -5.90 24.37 12.24
N LEU A 191 -6.61 23.33 11.79
CA LEU A 191 -8.07 23.36 11.63
C LEU A 191 -8.82 22.88 12.88
N SER A 192 -8.36 21.74 13.44
CA SER A 192 -9.11 21.05 14.51
C SER A 192 -8.72 21.55 15.90
N LEU A 193 -7.43 21.80 16.16
CA LEU A 193 -6.96 22.13 17.51
C LEU A 193 -7.60 23.41 18.06
N PRO A 194 -7.60 24.55 17.33
CA PRO A 194 -8.28 25.76 17.83
C PRO A 194 -9.78 25.54 18.04
N THR A 195 -10.41 24.75 17.17
CA THR A 195 -11.84 24.45 17.27
C THR A 195 -12.14 23.59 18.48
N MET A 196 -11.33 22.55 18.76
CA MET A 196 -11.49 21.70 19.94
C MET A 196 -11.30 22.48 21.22
N LEU A 197 -10.23 23.30 21.33
CA LEU A 197 -9.95 24.14 22.50
C LEU A 197 -11.08 25.14 22.76
N LYS A 198 -11.61 25.78 21.72
CA LYS A 198 -12.75 26.72 21.83
C LYS A 198 -14.02 26.04 22.37
N HIS A 199 -14.21 24.76 22.10
CA HIS A 199 -15.35 24.00 22.60
C HIS A 199 -15.05 23.31 23.95
N GLY A 200 -13.97 23.66 24.63
CA GLY A 200 -13.67 23.19 25.99
C GLY A 200 -13.01 21.80 26.06
N TYR A 201 -12.49 21.29 24.95
CA TYR A 201 -11.73 20.04 24.99
C TYR A 201 -10.40 20.22 25.72
N SER A 202 -9.97 19.21 26.46
CA SER A 202 -8.66 19.27 27.10
C SER A 202 -7.55 19.32 26.03
N PRO A 203 -6.49 20.12 26.24
CA PRO A 203 -5.37 20.20 25.31
C PRO A 203 -4.71 18.83 25.06
N GLU A 204 -4.66 17.96 26.07
CA GLU A 204 -4.09 16.61 25.98
C GLU A 204 -4.88 15.75 25.01
N LEU A 205 -6.22 15.66 25.17
CA LEU A 205 -7.05 14.85 24.28
C LEU A 205 -6.99 15.41 22.86
N ALA A 206 -7.10 16.72 22.69
CA ALA A 206 -7.10 17.37 21.39
C ALA A 206 -5.78 17.10 20.63
N THR A 207 -4.64 17.30 21.29
CA THR A 207 -3.33 17.07 20.68
C THR A 207 -3.05 15.60 20.41
N GLY A 208 -3.43 14.72 21.35
CA GLY A 208 -3.26 13.27 21.20
C GLY A 208 -4.05 12.71 20.01
N VAL A 209 -5.34 13.07 19.90
CA VAL A 209 -6.19 12.65 18.79
C VAL A 209 -5.67 13.15 17.44
N ILE A 210 -5.24 14.42 17.35
CA ILE A 210 -4.72 14.99 16.10
C ILE A 210 -3.42 14.31 15.69
N ALA A 211 -2.47 14.14 16.61
CA ALA A 211 -1.21 13.47 16.31
C ALA A 211 -1.44 12.00 15.88
N ALA A 212 -2.24 11.25 16.64
CA ALA A 212 -2.53 9.85 16.36
C ALA A 212 -3.29 9.66 15.04
N SER A 213 -4.32 10.47 14.78
CA SER A 213 -5.07 10.37 13.52
C SER A 213 -4.21 10.73 12.29
N GLY A 214 -3.26 11.65 12.46
CA GLY A 214 -2.33 12.01 11.39
C GLY A 214 -1.35 10.89 11.03
N THR A 215 -0.95 10.06 12.00
CA THR A 215 -0.05 8.92 11.72
C THR A 215 -0.73 7.76 11.00
N LEU A 216 -2.06 7.68 10.98
CA LEU A 216 -2.79 6.65 10.21
C LEU A 216 -2.44 6.63 8.72
N GLY A 217 -1.93 7.73 8.16
CA GLY A 217 -1.47 7.82 6.78
C GLY A 217 -0.28 6.92 6.43
N GLN A 218 0.39 6.37 7.42
CA GLN A 218 1.45 5.39 7.20
C GLN A 218 0.92 3.98 6.93
N ILE A 219 -0.29 3.66 7.43
CA ILE A 219 -0.86 2.32 7.34
C ILE A 219 -2.08 2.25 6.42
N ILE A 220 -3.00 3.24 6.49
CA ILE A 220 -4.20 3.21 5.65
C ILE A 220 -3.81 3.43 4.19
N PRO A 221 -4.08 2.49 3.28
CA PRO A 221 -3.79 2.66 1.86
C PRO A 221 -4.59 3.83 1.23
N PRO A 222 -4.02 4.50 0.22
CA PRO A 222 -2.67 4.39 -0.30
C PRO A 222 -1.62 5.07 0.58
N SER A 223 -0.68 4.31 1.09
CA SER A 223 0.38 4.77 1.99
C SER A 223 1.74 4.81 1.28
N ILE A 224 2.46 5.93 1.42
CA ILE A 224 3.81 6.07 0.90
C ILE A 224 4.77 5.11 1.61
N VAL A 225 4.59 4.89 2.92
CA VAL A 225 5.40 3.95 3.70
C VAL A 225 5.29 2.55 3.13
N ILE A 226 4.05 2.09 2.86
CA ILE A 226 3.82 0.75 2.32
C ILE A 226 4.34 0.63 0.88
N VAL A 227 4.24 1.69 0.07
CA VAL A 227 4.84 1.69 -1.28
C VAL A 227 6.34 1.49 -1.22
N LEU A 228 7.03 2.29 -0.42
CA LEU A 228 8.50 2.27 -0.34
C LEU A 228 9.02 1.02 0.37
N LEU A 229 8.44 0.71 1.53
CA LEU A 229 8.79 -0.51 2.27
C LEU A 229 8.46 -1.76 1.46
N GLY A 230 7.31 -1.78 0.79
CA GLY A 230 6.86 -2.93 0.01
C GLY A 230 7.72 -3.20 -1.22
N THR A 231 8.19 -2.16 -1.91
CA THR A 231 9.13 -2.33 -3.03
C THR A 231 10.43 -2.95 -2.54
N LEU A 232 10.99 -2.41 -1.46
CA LEU A 232 12.23 -2.92 -0.88
C LEU A 232 12.06 -4.32 -0.28
N ALA A 233 10.96 -4.54 0.46
CA ALA A 233 10.67 -5.85 1.06
C ALA A 233 10.46 -6.93 -0.01
N GLY A 234 9.85 -6.59 -1.15
CA GLY A 234 9.71 -7.52 -2.27
C GLY A 234 11.04 -7.99 -2.83
N ASP A 235 11.96 -7.05 -3.06
CA ASP A 235 13.31 -7.35 -3.53
C ASP A 235 14.08 -8.19 -2.50
N LEU A 236 14.06 -7.79 -1.23
CA LEU A 236 14.77 -8.48 -0.15
C LEU A 236 14.20 -9.89 0.10
N TYR A 237 12.89 -10.05 0.05
CA TYR A 237 12.24 -11.36 0.18
C TYR A 237 12.65 -12.30 -0.95
N SER A 238 12.59 -11.83 -2.20
CA SER A 238 13.00 -12.64 -3.35
C SER A 238 14.46 -13.10 -3.22
N VAL A 239 15.38 -12.18 -2.93
CA VAL A 239 16.82 -12.50 -2.77
C VAL A 239 17.07 -13.44 -1.59
N ALA A 240 16.43 -13.19 -0.44
CA ALA A 240 16.63 -14.00 0.77
C ALA A 240 16.10 -15.43 0.61
N GLN A 241 14.96 -15.62 -0.09
CA GLN A 241 14.44 -16.94 -0.38
C GLN A 241 15.26 -17.67 -1.45
N GLU A 242 15.86 -16.95 -2.39
CA GLU A 242 16.80 -17.52 -3.36
C GLU A 242 18.05 -18.05 -2.65
N GLU A 243 18.65 -17.25 -1.75
CA GLU A 243 19.79 -17.70 -0.93
C GLU A 243 19.44 -18.92 -0.07
N ARG A 244 18.24 -18.94 0.50
CA ARG A 244 17.74 -20.07 1.30
C ARG A 244 17.57 -21.32 0.46
N ALA A 245 16.99 -21.21 -0.74
CA ALA A 245 16.82 -22.35 -1.65
C ALA A 245 18.18 -22.93 -2.05
N MET A 246 19.14 -22.08 -2.41
CA MET A 246 20.50 -22.53 -2.75
C MET A 246 21.19 -23.20 -1.56
N ALA A 247 20.98 -22.71 -0.34
CA ALA A 247 21.58 -23.29 0.86
C ALA A 247 21.12 -24.73 1.14
N VAL A 248 19.85 -25.05 0.79
CA VAL A 248 19.30 -26.41 0.92
C VAL A 248 19.47 -27.26 -0.35
N GLY A 249 20.30 -26.81 -1.29
CA GLY A 249 20.64 -27.54 -2.51
C GLY A 249 19.61 -27.47 -3.63
N CYS A 250 18.64 -26.56 -3.55
CA CYS A 250 17.69 -26.29 -4.63
C CYS A 250 18.26 -25.28 -5.65
N SER A 251 17.79 -25.32 -6.89
CA SER A 251 18.27 -24.47 -7.97
C SER A 251 17.84 -23.00 -7.81
N ASP A 252 16.64 -22.78 -7.28
CA ASP A 252 16.00 -21.47 -7.17
C ASP A 252 14.87 -21.49 -6.13
N ALA A 253 14.44 -20.28 -5.73
CA ALA A 253 13.35 -20.10 -4.75
C ALA A 253 12.02 -20.68 -5.24
N LEU A 254 11.71 -20.56 -6.54
CA LEU A 254 10.49 -21.12 -7.12
C LEU A 254 10.42 -22.64 -6.95
N THR A 255 11.55 -23.34 -7.15
CA THR A 255 11.66 -24.78 -6.93
C THR A 255 11.42 -25.13 -5.47
N TYR A 256 12.08 -24.42 -4.54
CA TYR A 256 11.99 -24.72 -3.10
C TYR A 256 10.62 -24.36 -2.50
N LEU A 257 10.05 -23.20 -2.89
CA LEU A 257 8.77 -22.72 -2.35
C LEU A 257 7.55 -23.36 -3.03
N GLY A 258 7.68 -23.82 -4.26
CA GLY A 258 6.58 -24.25 -5.11
C GLY A 258 5.79 -23.07 -5.72
N GLU A 259 6.16 -21.84 -5.38
CA GLU A 259 5.56 -20.60 -5.87
C GLU A 259 6.62 -19.51 -6.02
N ALA A 260 6.33 -18.48 -6.79
CA ALA A 260 7.26 -17.37 -6.97
C ALA A 260 7.45 -16.58 -5.66
N ALA A 261 8.69 -16.34 -5.26
CA ALA A 261 9.02 -15.51 -4.09
C ALA A 261 8.80 -14.02 -4.40
N VAL A 262 7.54 -13.62 -4.58
CA VAL A 262 7.16 -12.25 -4.96
C VAL A 262 6.26 -11.64 -3.89
N LEU A 263 6.58 -10.44 -3.47
CA LEU A 263 5.77 -9.63 -2.57
C LEU A 263 5.44 -8.30 -3.28
N SER A 264 4.20 -8.17 -3.76
CA SER A 264 3.79 -6.96 -4.49
C SER A 264 3.29 -5.86 -3.54
N VAL A 265 3.47 -4.61 -3.94
CA VAL A 265 2.90 -3.45 -3.21
C VAL A 265 1.37 -3.52 -3.17
N GLY A 266 0.73 -4.06 -4.21
CA GLY A 266 -0.72 -4.27 -4.25
C GLY A 266 -1.19 -5.22 -3.15
N THR A 267 -0.52 -6.37 -2.99
CA THR A 267 -0.79 -7.33 -1.93
C THR A 267 -0.59 -6.71 -0.54
N LEU A 268 0.43 -5.86 -0.36
CA LEU A 268 0.65 -5.16 0.90
C LEU A 268 -0.40 -4.10 1.18
N PHE A 269 -0.94 -3.44 0.17
CA PHE A 269 -2.10 -2.57 0.36
C PHE A 269 -3.32 -3.35 0.84
N GLN A 270 -3.58 -4.54 0.28
CA GLN A 270 -4.64 -5.43 0.76
C GLN A 270 -4.41 -5.82 2.22
N ALA A 271 -3.19 -6.20 2.57
CA ALA A 271 -2.79 -6.61 3.92
C ALA A 271 -2.91 -5.47 4.96
N ALA A 272 -2.74 -4.21 4.55
CA ALA A 272 -2.75 -3.05 5.44
C ALA A 272 -4.16 -2.51 5.78
N ILE A 273 -5.19 -2.87 5.02
CA ILE A 273 -6.55 -2.31 5.19
C ILE A 273 -7.09 -2.60 6.59
N LEU A 274 -7.15 -3.87 6.97
CA LEU A 274 -7.74 -4.25 8.25
C LEU A 274 -6.93 -3.72 9.44
N PRO A 275 -5.59 -3.80 9.47
CA PRO A 275 -4.78 -3.14 10.50
C PRO A 275 -5.02 -1.62 10.60
N GLY A 276 -5.11 -0.93 9.46
CA GLY A 276 -5.39 0.51 9.42
C GLY A 276 -6.77 0.87 9.97
N ILE A 277 -7.80 0.12 9.57
CA ILE A 277 -9.16 0.28 10.09
C ILE A 277 -9.22 -0.05 11.59
N LEU A 278 -8.56 -1.13 12.02
CA LEU A 278 -8.47 -1.52 13.43
C LEU A 278 -7.93 -0.37 14.28
N LEU A 279 -6.80 0.22 13.90
CA LEU A 279 -6.20 1.33 14.65
C LEU A 279 -7.11 2.57 14.65
N ALA A 280 -7.72 2.92 13.52
CA ALA A 280 -8.66 4.03 13.44
C ALA A 280 -9.87 3.82 14.36
N VAL A 281 -10.42 2.62 14.39
CA VAL A 281 -11.54 2.26 15.28
C VAL A 281 -11.12 2.32 16.75
N LEU A 282 -9.94 1.81 17.09
CA LEU A 282 -9.41 1.86 18.46
C LEU A 282 -9.20 3.31 18.95
N TYR A 283 -8.68 4.19 18.06
CA TYR A 283 -8.52 5.61 18.40
C TYR A 283 -9.86 6.31 18.61
N GLY A 284 -10.82 6.06 17.71
CA GLY A 284 -12.18 6.60 17.82
C GLY A 284 -12.89 6.10 19.09
N LEU A 285 -12.76 4.81 19.38
CA LEU A 285 -13.31 4.19 20.58
C LEU A 285 -12.71 4.78 21.85
N TYR A 286 -11.39 4.94 21.90
CA TYR A 286 -10.72 5.59 23.02
C TYR A 286 -11.24 7.02 23.23
N ALA A 287 -11.31 7.82 22.17
CA ALA A 287 -11.82 9.20 22.25
C ALA A 287 -13.25 9.26 22.76
N PHE A 288 -14.11 8.34 22.31
CA PHE A 288 -15.50 8.22 22.73
C PHE A 288 -15.62 7.78 24.20
N VAL A 289 -14.90 6.71 24.59
CA VAL A 289 -14.91 6.18 25.97
C VAL A 289 -14.34 7.21 26.95
N TYR A 290 -13.23 7.86 26.60
CA TYR A 290 -12.65 8.93 27.41
C TYR A 290 -13.65 10.06 27.67
N ALA A 291 -14.41 10.47 26.64
CA ALA A 291 -15.42 11.50 26.77
C ALA A 291 -16.62 11.08 27.63
N MET A 292 -16.98 9.80 27.62
CA MET A 292 -18.03 9.26 28.51
C MET A 292 -17.66 9.38 29.99
N PHE A 293 -16.38 9.12 30.30
CA PHE A 293 -15.89 9.20 31.69
C PHE A 293 -15.45 10.62 32.10
N ASN A 294 -15.16 11.49 31.14
CA ASN A 294 -14.69 12.85 31.38
C ASN A 294 -15.48 13.87 30.54
N PRO A 295 -16.80 14.05 30.77
CA PRO A 295 -17.63 14.90 29.93
C PRO A 295 -17.24 16.39 29.97
N GLU A 296 -16.59 16.84 31.05
CA GLU A 296 -16.09 18.21 31.17
C GLU A 296 -14.86 18.48 30.28
N LYS A 297 -14.07 17.43 29.98
CA LYS A 297 -12.84 17.53 29.16
C LYS A 297 -13.08 17.26 27.68
N ALA A 298 -14.25 16.77 27.31
CA ALA A 298 -14.65 16.51 25.94
C ALA A 298 -16.18 16.70 25.76
N PRO A 299 -16.67 17.93 25.97
CA PRO A 299 -18.10 18.20 25.95
C PRO A 299 -18.69 18.00 24.56
N PRO A 300 -19.97 17.53 24.46
CA PRO A 300 -20.67 17.51 23.20
C PRO A 300 -20.88 18.92 22.65
N VAL A 301 -20.68 19.10 21.35
CA VAL A 301 -20.94 20.37 20.69
C VAL A 301 -22.41 20.42 20.31
N PRO A 302 -23.16 21.48 20.72
CA PRO A 302 -24.54 21.62 20.33
C PRO A 302 -24.69 21.57 18.81
N ALA A 303 -25.71 20.85 18.32
CA ALA A 303 -26.03 20.87 16.90
C ALA A 303 -26.26 22.31 16.46
N ILE A 304 -25.45 22.83 15.54
CA ILE A 304 -25.65 24.15 14.94
C ILE A 304 -26.98 24.03 14.16
N VAL A 305 -28.01 24.66 14.68
CA VAL A 305 -29.36 24.73 14.08
C VAL A 305 -29.25 25.53 12.79
N GLY A 306 -29.11 24.85 11.68
CA GLY A 306 -28.94 25.46 10.35
C GLY A 306 -28.88 24.44 9.24
N GLY A 307 -29.70 23.44 9.26
CA GLY A 307 -29.83 22.47 8.18
C GLY A 307 -31.09 21.64 8.38
N GLY A 308 -31.82 21.35 7.30
CA GLY A 308 -33.13 20.73 7.24
C GLY A 308 -33.41 19.57 8.20
N PRO A 309 -34.57 18.94 8.15
CA PRO A 309 -35.04 17.98 9.15
C PRO A 309 -33.99 16.90 9.36
N GLY A 310 -33.41 16.88 10.55
CA GLY A 310 -32.30 16.01 10.92
C GLY A 310 -32.64 14.52 10.66
N ILE A 311 -31.78 13.81 9.98
CA ILE A 311 -31.90 12.37 9.78
C ILE A 311 -31.72 11.72 11.16
N GLY A 312 -32.71 10.97 11.65
CA GLY A 312 -32.61 10.30 12.93
C GLY A 312 -31.44 9.30 12.95
N ARG A 313 -30.74 9.19 14.08
CA ARG A 313 -29.55 8.35 14.24
C ARG A 313 -29.74 6.92 13.72
N ASN A 314 -30.84 6.26 14.07
CA ASN A 314 -31.13 4.89 13.64
C ASN A 314 -31.36 4.80 12.12
N HIS A 315 -31.98 5.83 11.55
CA HIS A 315 -32.19 5.92 10.11
C HIS A 315 -30.87 6.14 9.36
N ALA A 316 -30.01 7.00 9.88
CA ALA A 316 -28.67 7.22 9.32
C ALA A 316 -27.83 5.94 9.38
N LEU A 317 -27.78 5.26 10.51
CA LEU A 317 -27.03 4.01 10.69
C LEU A 317 -27.55 2.91 9.75
N MET A 318 -28.83 2.79 9.57
CA MET A 318 -29.43 1.82 8.65
C MET A 318 -29.06 2.10 7.20
N TRP A 319 -29.28 3.33 6.70
CA TRP A 319 -29.17 3.64 5.27
C TRP A 319 -27.77 4.04 4.79
N PHE A 320 -26.90 4.49 5.68
CA PHE A 320 -25.53 4.88 5.32
C PHE A 320 -24.46 3.84 5.72
N LEU A 321 -24.81 2.88 6.58
CA LEU A 321 -23.90 1.85 7.02
C LEU A 321 -24.43 0.44 6.70
N LEU A 322 -25.57 0.04 7.28
CA LEU A 322 -26.03 -1.35 7.18
C LEU A 322 -26.48 -1.72 5.76
N VAL A 323 -27.23 -0.86 5.07
CA VAL A 323 -27.70 -1.15 3.70
C VAL A 323 -26.54 -1.21 2.69
N PRO A 324 -25.60 -0.26 2.63
CA PRO A 324 -24.42 -0.38 1.77
C PRO A 324 -23.56 -1.62 2.06
N ILE A 325 -23.30 -1.91 3.35
CA ILE A 325 -22.58 -3.14 3.72
C ILE A 325 -23.34 -4.37 3.27
N GLY A 326 -24.66 -4.40 3.43
CA GLY A 326 -25.51 -5.51 2.98
C GLY A 326 -25.46 -5.72 1.47
N VAL A 327 -25.49 -4.64 0.68
CA VAL A 327 -25.38 -4.70 -0.80
C VAL A 327 -24.02 -5.25 -1.22
N ILE A 328 -22.93 -4.77 -0.59
CA ILE A 328 -21.57 -5.24 -0.89
C ILE A 328 -21.41 -6.71 -0.44
N ALA A 329 -21.86 -7.06 0.76
CA ALA A 329 -21.79 -8.43 1.27
C ALA A 329 -22.57 -9.40 0.37
N PHE A 330 -23.75 -8.99 -0.13
CA PHE A 330 -24.51 -9.77 -1.09
C PHE A 330 -23.74 -9.99 -2.40
N ALA A 331 -23.07 -8.96 -2.91
CA ALA A 331 -22.27 -9.07 -4.12
C ALA A 331 -21.08 -10.04 -3.94
N ILE A 332 -20.38 -9.94 -2.81
CA ILE A 332 -19.27 -10.85 -2.46
C ILE A 332 -19.80 -12.29 -2.31
N ALA A 333 -20.89 -12.48 -1.59
CA ALA A 333 -21.49 -13.80 -1.39
C ALA A 333 -21.96 -14.42 -2.72
N SER A 334 -22.56 -13.63 -3.62
CA SER A 334 -22.99 -14.11 -4.95
C SER A 334 -21.79 -14.55 -5.82
N SER A 335 -20.66 -13.89 -5.67
CA SER A 335 -19.42 -14.27 -6.34
C SER A 335 -18.80 -15.55 -5.73
N ALA A 336 -18.81 -15.66 -4.40
CA ALA A 336 -18.28 -16.83 -3.68
C ALA A 336 -19.08 -18.12 -3.97
N VAL A 337 -20.39 -18.01 -4.25
CA VAL A 337 -21.29 -19.16 -4.59
C VAL A 337 -21.38 -19.38 -6.11
N ASN A 338 -20.53 -18.71 -6.91
CA ASN A 338 -20.49 -18.80 -8.37
C ASN A 338 -21.85 -18.44 -9.06
N ILE A 339 -22.67 -17.61 -8.42
CA ILE A 339 -23.85 -17.01 -9.05
C ILE A 339 -23.43 -15.89 -10.01
N SER A 340 -22.34 -15.19 -9.69
CA SER A 340 -21.73 -14.19 -10.56
C SER A 340 -20.23 -14.45 -10.73
N GLY A 341 -19.74 -14.33 -11.96
CA GLY A 341 -18.35 -14.64 -12.26
C GLY A 341 -17.93 -14.22 -13.67
N GLY A 342 -16.76 -14.70 -14.08
CA GLY A 342 -16.28 -14.51 -15.44
C GLY A 342 -17.12 -15.31 -16.44
N GLN A 343 -17.58 -14.66 -17.49
CA GLN A 343 -18.34 -15.28 -18.60
C GLN A 343 -17.50 -15.36 -19.89
N SER A 344 -16.20 -15.06 -19.85
CA SER A 344 -15.41 -15.10 -21.06
C SER A 344 -15.11 -16.53 -21.46
N LEU A 345 -15.57 -16.92 -22.66
CA LEU A 345 -15.30 -18.19 -23.31
C LEU A 345 -14.06 -18.14 -24.23
N VAL A 346 -13.18 -17.15 -24.02
CA VAL A 346 -11.91 -17.14 -24.73
C VAL A 346 -11.14 -18.39 -24.30
N ILE A 347 -11.12 -19.39 -25.14
CA ILE A 347 -10.20 -20.50 -25.05
C ILE A 347 -9.03 -20.04 -25.91
N ASP A 348 -7.90 -19.78 -25.27
CA ASP A 348 -6.68 -19.60 -26.03
C ASP A 348 -6.48 -20.89 -26.84
N SER A 349 -6.45 -20.75 -28.17
CA SER A 349 -6.18 -21.88 -29.08
C SER A 349 -4.78 -22.49 -28.87
N VAL A 350 -4.00 -21.86 -28.04
CA VAL A 350 -2.75 -22.30 -27.48
C VAL A 350 -3.08 -22.79 -26.05
N ALA A 351 -3.25 -24.09 -25.89
CA ALA A 351 -3.20 -24.65 -24.56
C ALA A 351 -1.79 -24.44 -24.06
N ASP A 352 -1.70 -23.77 -22.93
CA ASP A 352 -0.56 -23.96 -22.04
C ASP A 352 -0.62 -25.43 -21.58
N VAL A 353 -0.03 -26.33 -22.38
CA VAL A 353 0.02 -27.77 -22.10
C VAL A 353 1.09 -28.06 -21.05
N GLY A 354 1.62 -27.04 -20.41
CA GLY A 354 2.37 -27.12 -19.20
C GLY A 354 1.43 -27.20 -18.00
N ARG A 355 0.70 -28.28 -17.79
CA ARG A 355 0.43 -28.70 -16.42
C ARG A 355 1.81 -28.94 -15.81
N GLN A 356 2.36 -27.93 -15.19
CA GLN A 356 3.48 -28.14 -14.30
C GLN A 356 2.92 -28.90 -13.11
N ALA A 357 3.64 -29.93 -12.69
CA ALA A 357 3.35 -30.57 -11.42
C ALA A 357 3.38 -29.48 -10.33
N ASP A 358 2.58 -29.64 -9.28
CA ASP A 358 2.47 -28.69 -8.16
C ASP A 358 3.83 -28.34 -7.54
N LEU A 359 4.80 -29.25 -7.69
CA LEU A 359 6.21 -29.04 -7.32
C LEU A 359 7.12 -29.56 -8.45
N ARG A 360 8.27 -28.97 -8.62
CA ARG A 360 9.33 -29.50 -9.50
C ARG A 360 9.95 -30.73 -8.85
N THR A 361 9.94 -31.86 -9.56
CA THR A 361 10.42 -33.16 -9.04
C THR A 361 11.81 -33.54 -9.54
N ASN A 362 12.30 -32.87 -10.61
CA ASN A 362 13.65 -33.09 -11.12
C ASN A 362 14.63 -32.16 -10.38
N VAL A 363 15.01 -32.55 -9.16
CA VAL A 363 15.85 -31.79 -8.25
C VAL A 363 16.94 -32.70 -7.66
N SER A 364 17.95 -32.12 -7.01
CA SER A 364 18.97 -32.87 -6.29
C SER A 364 18.38 -33.60 -5.08
N ASP A 365 19.02 -34.69 -4.64
CA ASP A 365 18.58 -35.47 -3.47
C ASP A 365 18.48 -34.59 -2.21
N GLN A 366 19.40 -33.62 -2.04
CA GLN A 366 19.39 -32.68 -0.93
C GLN A 366 18.16 -31.74 -1.00
N CYS A 367 17.86 -31.20 -2.18
CA CYS A 367 16.68 -30.38 -2.40
C CYS A 367 15.39 -31.18 -2.18
N GLN A 368 15.33 -32.43 -2.65
CA GLN A 368 14.18 -33.32 -2.45
C GLN A 368 13.86 -33.49 -0.95
N VAL A 369 14.86 -33.78 -0.13
CA VAL A 369 14.69 -33.91 1.33
C VAL A 369 14.15 -32.61 1.93
N ALA A 370 14.71 -31.45 1.54
CA ALA A 370 14.27 -30.15 2.02
C ALA A 370 12.84 -29.81 1.57
N MET A 371 12.45 -30.19 0.35
CA MET A 371 11.09 -30.00 -0.17
C MET A 371 10.08 -30.90 0.53
N ILE A 372 10.44 -32.14 0.82
CA ILE A 372 9.58 -33.07 1.59
C ILE A 372 9.37 -32.56 3.01
N ASP A 373 10.43 -32.08 3.66
CA ASP A 373 10.34 -31.49 5.00
C ASP A 373 9.42 -30.26 5.02
N LYS A 374 9.51 -29.42 4.01
CA LYS A 374 8.72 -28.18 3.90
C LYS A 374 7.25 -28.44 3.50
N HIS A 375 7.00 -29.27 2.48
CA HIS A 375 5.69 -29.43 1.86
C HIS A 375 4.94 -30.67 2.30
N GLY A 376 5.64 -31.62 2.95
CA GLY A 376 5.12 -32.92 3.34
C GLY A 376 5.23 -33.96 2.25
N GLN A 377 5.37 -35.23 2.67
CA GLN A 377 5.53 -36.38 1.78
C GLN A 377 4.34 -36.54 0.81
N GLU A 378 3.12 -36.31 1.30
CA GLU A 378 1.90 -36.51 0.48
C GLU A 378 1.86 -35.52 -0.73
N LYS A 379 2.27 -34.27 -0.52
CA LYS A 379 2.30 -33.27 -1.60
C LYS A 379 3.42 -33.59 -2.59
N TRP A 380 4.55 -34.09 -2.10
CA TRP A 380 5.65 -34.53 -2.94
C TRP A 380 5.23 -35.71 -3.82
N ASP A 381 4.64 -36.78 -3.23
CA ASP A 381 4.21 -37.96 -3.96
C ASP A 381 3.15 -37.66 -5.02
N ARG A 382 2.26 -36.70 -4.73
CA ARG A 382 1.29 -36.18 -5.69
C ARG A 382 1.98 -35.46 -6.85
N ALA A 383 2.98 -34.64 -6.59
CA ALA A 383 3.75 -33.95 -7.62
C ALA A 383 4.52 -34.93 -8.50
N VAL A 384 5.09 -35.99 -7.92
CA VAL A 384 5.76 -37.08 -8.67
C VAL A 384 4.77 -37.79 -9.58
N ALA A 385 3.56 -38.14 -9.09
CA ALA A 385 2.52 -38.76 -9.88
C ALA A 385 2.06 -37.86 -11.04
N GLN A 386 1.86 -36.55 -10.78
CA GLN A 386 1.53 -35.58 -11.80
C GLN A 386 2.63 -35.47 -12.87
N GLN A 387 3.90 -35.44 -12.43
CA GLN A 387 5.04 -35.41 -13.36
C GLN A 387 5.10 -36.67 -14.23
N ALA A 388 4.85 -37.85 -13.67
CA ALA A 388 4.80 -39.11 -14.42
C ALA A 388 3.66 -39.12 -15.46
N GLU A 389 2.49 -38.54 -15.13
CA GLU A 389 1.39 -38.38 -16.09
C GLU A 389 1.77 -37.42 -17.23
N ILE A 390 2.47 -36.30 -16.91
CA ILE A 390 2.96 -35.34 -17.90
C ILE A 390 3.98 -36.00 -18.82
N GLU A 391 4.90 -36.80 -18.29
CA GLU A 391 5.90 -37.53 -19.07
C GLU A 391 5.26 -38.61 -19.95
N ALA A 392 4.27 -39.34 -19.45
CA ALA A 392 3.50 -40.33 -20.20
C ALA A 392 2.68 -39.67 -21.33
N ALA A 393 2.25 -38.45 -21.17
CA ALA A 393 1.53 -37.66 -22.17
C ALA A 393 2.43 -37.00 -23.24
N GLY A 394 3.77 -37.25 -23.19
CA GLY A 394 4.72 -36.77 -24.19
C GLY A 394 5.81 -35.81 -23.69
N GLY A 395 5.91 -35.64 -22.38
CA GLY A 395 6.98 -34.87 -21.71
C GLY A 395 6.90 -33.36 -21.90
N ASN A 396 7.66 -32.64 -21.07
CA ASN A 396 7.90 -31.23 -21.20
C ASN A 396 8.73 -30.95 -22.47
N GLN A 397 8.10 -30.87 -23.62
CA GLN A 397 8.70 -30.13 -24.72
C GLN A 397 8.60 -28.65 -24.34
N SER A 398 9.77 -28.05 -24.02
CA SER A 398 9.96 -26.65 -23.85
C SER A 398 9.05 -25.87 -24.82
N GLN A 399 8.07 -25.10 -24.27
CA GLN A 399 7.32 -24.04 -24.95
C GLN A 399 6.91 -24.31 -26.42
N ALA A 400 6.57 -25.53 -26.76
CA ALA A 400 5.83 -25.78 -27.99
C ALA A 400 4.37 -25.42 -27.68
N GLU A 401 3.97 -24.23 -28.13
CA GLU A 401 2.57 -23.86 -28.30
C GLU A 401 1.86 -24.98 -29.06
N ARG A 402 1.25 -25.90 -28.33
CA ARG A 402 0.44 -26.95 -28.99
C ARG A 402 -0.88 -26.27 -29.32
N THR A 403 -1.10 -25.98 -30.58
CA THR A 403 -2.43 -25.61 -31.06
C THR A 403 -3.37 -26.78 -30.74
N LEU A 404 -4.34 -26.50 -29.87
CA LEU A 404 -5.41 -27.46 -29.56
C LEU A 404 -6.10 -27.86 -30.85
N SER A 405 -6.39 -29.15 -31.01
CA SER A 405 -7.23 -29.62 -32.11
C SER A 405 -8.62 -29.00 -31.98
N VAL A 406 -9.32 -28.83 -33.09
CA VAL A 406 -10.68 -28.27 -33.13
C VAL A 406 -11.63 -29.03 -32.17
N GLU A 407 -11.43 -30.33 -31.99
CA GLU A 407 -12.20 -31.17 -31.08
C GLU A 407 -11.87 -30.86 -29.60
N GLN A 408 -10.60 -30.69 -29.25
CA GLN A 408 -10.16 -30.33 -27.88
C GLN A 408 -10.61 -28.92 -27.51
N VAL A 409 -10.59 -27.98 -28.45
CA VAL A 409 -11.16 -26.63 -28.24
C VAL A 409 -12.68 -26.71 -28.01
N ALA A 410 -13.37 -27.60 -28.75
CA ALA A 410 -14.82 -27.76 -28.56
C ALA A 410 -15.16 -28.41 -27.21
N GLU A 411 -14.37 -29.40 -26.78
CA GLU A 411 -14.54 -30.06 -25.47
C GLU A 411 -14.24 -29.15 -24.30
N ALA A 412 -13.13 -28.42 -24.33
CA ALA A 412 -12.77 -27.39 -23.33
C ALA A 412 -13.82 -26.25 -23.31
N ARG A 413 -14.43 -25.93 -24.44
CA ARG A 413 -15.52 -24.94 -24.51
C ARG A 413 -16.78 -25.44 -23.84
N VAL A 414 -17.14 -26.71 -23.97
CA VAL A 414 -18.28 -27.31 -23.32
C VAL A 414 -18.09 -27.36 -21.79
N ASP A 415 -16.92 -27.75 -21.33
CA ASP A 415 -16.56 -27.77 -19.91
C ASP A 415 -16.57 -26.37 -19.30
N LYS A 416 -16.03 -25.39 -20.02
CA LYS A 416 -16.01 -23.99 -19.56
C LYS A 416 -17.43 -23.39 -19.55
N LEU A 417 -18.29 -23.77 -20.51
CA LEU A 417 -19.71 -23.40 -20.54
C LEU A 417 -20.48 -23.98 -19.34
N ALA A 418 -20.20 -25.21 -18.97
CA ALA A 418 -20.85 -25.87 -17.83
C ALA A 418 -20.50 -25.23 -16.48
N ASN A 419 -19.34 -24.59 -16.38
CA ASN A 419 -18.82 -23.97 -15.16
C ASN A 419 -18.93 -22.43 -15.14
N THR A 420 -19.49 -21.79 -16.19
CA THR A 420 -19.69 -20.33 -16.20
C THR A 420 -20.80 -19.89 -15.26
N ALA A 421 -20.56 -18.80 -14.54
CA ALA A 421 -21.56 -18.19 -13.70
C ALA A 421 -22.72 -17.64 -14.54
N PRO A 422 -23.98 -17.74 -14.06
CA PRO A 422 -25.16 -17.24 -14.79
C PRO A 422 -25.18 -15.70 -14.93
N ILE A 423 -24.51 -14.97 -14.04
CA ILE A 423 -24.44 -13.50 -14.08
C ILE A 423 -23.00 -13.06 -14.31
N GLY A 424 -22.78 -12.18 -15.28
CA GLY A 424 -21.48 -11.60 -15.55
C GLY A 424 -21.00 -10.68 -14.41
N SER A 425 -19.73 -10.84 -14.02
CA SER A 425 -19.12 -10.01 -12.96
C SER A 425 -19.20 -8.50 -13.29
N GLY A 426 -19.12 -8.12 -14.56
CA GLY A 426 -19.27 -6.74 -15.01
C GLY A 426 -20.66 -6.17 -14.75
N VAL A 427 -21.71 -6.92 -15.05
CA VAL A 427 -23.09 -6.52 -14.83
C VAL A 427 -23.39 -6.39 -13.34
N LEU A 428 -22.93 -7.35 -12.52
CA LEU A 428 -23.11 -7.27 -11.06
C LEU A 428 -22.42 -6.01 -10.50
N LYS A 429 -21.19 -5.70 -10.89
CA LYS A 429 -20.45 -4.51 -10.43
C LYS A 429 -21.22 -3.21 -10.75
N ILE A 430 -21.74 -3.09 -11.97
CA ILE A 430 -22.54 -1.92 -12.41
C ILE A 430 -23.85 -1.83 -11.59
N VAL A 431 -24.54 -2.93 -11.41
CA VAL A 431 -25.80 -2.98 -10.62
C VAL A 431 -25.56 -2.61 -9.17
N VAL A 432 -24.47 -3.09 -8.56
CA VAL A 432 -24.08 -2.73 -7.18
C VAL A 432 -23.87 -1.23 -7.04
N ILE A 433 -23.16 -0.59 -7.98
CA ILE A 433 -22.95 0.86 -7.98
C ILE A 433 -24.29 1.60 -8.02
N PHE A 434 -25.20 1.23 -8.95
CA PHE A 434 -26.51 1.84 -9.03
C PHE A 434 -27.36 1.59 -7.77
N ALA A 435 -27.34 0.37 -7.23
CA ALA A 435 -28.06 0.03 -6.01
C ALA A 435 -27.58 0.87 -4.81
N LEU A 436 -26.28 1.06 -4.67
CA LEU A 436 -25.69 1.93 -3.63
C LEU A 436 -26.17 3.38 -3.77
N VAL A 437 -26.15 3.93 -4.98
CA VAL A 437 -26.61 5.31 -5.25
C VAL A 437 -28.09 5.47 -4.96
N LEU A 438 -28.93 4.53 -5.40
CA LEU A 438 -30.39 4.57 -5.22
C LEU A 438 -30.78 4.42 -3.75
N THR A 439 -30.20 3.46 -3.04
CA THR A 439 -30.48 3.20 -1.62
C THR A 439 -30.04 4.36 -0.73
N THR A 440 -28.85 4.92 -1.00
CA THR A 440 -28.34 6.10 -0.29
C THR A 440 -29.26 7.31 -0.50
N ALA A 441 -29.71 7.55 -1.74
CA ALA A 441 -30.64 8.64 -2.05
C ALA A 441 -31.97 8.49 -1.35
N TYR A 442 -32.50 7.27 -1.27
CA TYR A 442 -33.74 6.97 -0.50
C TYR A 442 -33.54 7.26 1.00
N GLY A 443 -32.38 6.88 1.55
CA GLY A 443 -32.04 7.12 2.95
C GLY A 443 -31.91 8.60 3.33
N VAL A 444 -31.43 9.44 2.40
CA VAL A 444 -31.24 10.89 2.64
C VAL A 444 -32.59 11.64 2.76
N ARG A 445 -33.58 11.27 1.99
CA ARG A 445 -34.84 12.04 1.89
C ARG A 445 -36.05 11.15 1.91
N LYS A 446 -36.72 11.07 3.07
CA LYS A 446 -38.00 10.34 3.23
C LYS A 446 -39.12 10.84 2.32
N THR A 447 -39.07 12.10 1.86
CA THR A 447 -40.05 12.74 0.99
C THR A 447 -39.68 12.65 -0.50
N ALA A 448 -38.65 11.86 -0.87
CA ALA A 448 -38.29 11.65 -2.26
C ALA A 448 -39.42 11.02 -3.04
N LYS A 449 -39.65 11.44 -4.31
CA LYS A 449 -40.60 10.78 -5.19
C LYS A 449 -40.16 9.34 -5.39
N LEU A 450 -40.96 8.39 -4.91
CA LEU A 450 -40.59 6.97 -4.89
C LEU A 450 -40.51 6.39 -6.32
N ARG A 451 -41.36 6.87 -7.24
CA ARG A 451 -41.45 6.35 -8.61
C ARG A 451 -40.08 6.32 -9.37
N PRO A 452 -39.29 7.40 -9.45
CA PRO A 452 -38.01 7.34 -10.16
C PRO A 452 -37.02 6.37 -9.52
N LEU A 453 -36.99 6.27 -8.19
CA LEU A 453 -36.13 5.36 -7.48
C LEU A 453 -36.51 3.90 -7.70
N LEU A 454 -37.84 3.61 -7.71
CA LEU A 454 -38.37 2.27 -8.02
C LEU A 454 -38.13 1.87 -9.47
N ILE A 455 -38.22 2.81 -10.43
CA ILE A 455 -37.84 2.55 -11.82
C ILE A 455 -36.36 2.20 -11.91
N GLY A 456 -35.51 2.93 -11.19
CA GLY A 456 -34.08 2.62 -11.15
C GLY A 456 -33.79 1.27 -10.52
N ALA A 457 -34.42 0.94 -9.39
CA ALA A 457 -34.29 -0.37 -8.74
C ALA A 457 -34.82 -1.51 -9.64
N GLY A 458 -35.93 -1.29 -10.31
CA GLY A 458 -36.50 -2.21 -11.31
C GLY A 458 -35.50 -2.43 -12.48
N GLY A 459 -34.84 -1.36 -12.92
CA GLY A 459 -33.78 -1.45 -13.92
C GLY A 459 -32.58 -2.31 -13.47
N CYS A 460 -32.16 -2.18 -12.21
CA CYS A 460 -31.11 -3.02 -11.62
C CYS A 460 -31.51 -4.52 -11.59
N ILE A 461 -32.71 -4.81 -11.13
CA ILE A 461 -33.21 -6.20 -11.07
C ILE A 461 -33.39 -6.76 -12.50
N ALA A 462 -33.94 -5.95 -13.43
CA ALA A 462 -34.10 -6.34 -14.80
C ALA A 462 -32.72 -6.59 -15.49
N ALA A 463 -31.69 -5.81 -15.18
CA ALA A 463 -30.35 -6.03 -15.69
C ALA A 463 -29.78 -7.38 -15.28
N LEU A 464 -29.89 -7.74 -14.00
CA LEU A 464 -29.47 -9.06 -13.51
C LEU A 464 -30.29 -10.19 -14.14
N GLY A 465 -31.61 -9.99 -14.31
CA GLY A 465 -32.48 -10.99 -14.93
C GLY A 465 -32.24 -11.18 -16.41
N VAL A 466 -31.99 -10.10 -17.16
CA VAL A 466 -31.66 -10.16 -18.59
C VAL A 466 -30.32 -10.82 -18.78
N ASP A 467 -29.32 -10.48 -17.97
CA ASP A 467 -28.01 -11.08 -18.02
C ASP A 467 -28.07 -12.59 -17.76
N ALA A 468 -28.72 -12.99 -16.66
CA ALA A 468 -28.82 -14.39 -16.27
C ALA A 468 -29.64 -15.29 -17.25
N LEU A 469 -30.60 -14.71 -17.99
CA LEU A 469 -31.52 -15.49 -18.80
C LEU A 469 -31.29 -15.38 -20.32
N PHE A 470 -30.72 -14.28 -20.78
CA PHE A 470 -30.60 -13.98 -22.23
C PHE A 470 -29.16 -13.73 -22.69
N VAL A 471 -28.24 -13.34 -21.79
CA VAL A 471 -26.84 -13.13 -22.15
C VAL A 471 -26.11 -14.45 -21.96
N MET A 472 -25.76 -15.08 -23.08
CA MET A 472 -24.95 -16.29 -23.07
C MET A 472 -23.44 -15.95 -23.04
N PRO A 473 -22.61 -16.86 -22.51
CA PRO A 473 -21.15 -16.60 -22.44
C PRO A 473 -20.47 -16.38 -23.80
N ASP A 474 -21.09 -16.80 -24.90
CA ASP A 474 -20.62 -16.58 -26.28
C ASP A 474 -21.18 -15.31 -26.91
N THR A 475 -22.04 -14.57 -26.19
CA THR A 475 -22.60 -13.30 -26.68
C THR A 475 -21.52 -12.21 -26.75
N THR A 476 -21.42 -11.56 -27.90
CA THR A 476 -20.45 -10.45 -28.03
C THR A 476 -20.80 -9.30 -27.10
N PRO A 477 -19.82 -8.53 -26.58
CA PRO A 477 -20.06 -7.42 -25.66
C PRO A 477 -21.03 -6.37 -26.19
N GLY A 478 -21.06 -6.11 -27.51
CA GLY A 478 -22.00 -5.18 -28.12
C GLY A 478 -23.45 -5.67 -28.11
N ILE A 479 -23.68 -6.96 -28.35
CA ILE A 479 -25.01 -7.57 -28.25
C ILE A 479 -25.48 -7.58 -26.80
N SER A 480 -24.60 -7.93 -25.86
CA SER A 480 -24.90 -7.87 -24.42
C SER A 480 -25.28 -6.46 -23.98
N LEU A 481 -24.56 -5.43 -24.45
CA LEU A 481 -24.87 -4.03 -24.18
C LEU A 481 -26.24 -3.63 -24.78
N LEU A 482 -26.58 -4.10 -25.98
CA LEU A 482 -27.87 -3.86 -26.61
C LEU A 482 -29.01 -4.49 -25.83
N MET A 483 -28.86 -5.73 -25.36
CA MET A 483 -29.85 -6.41 -24.52
C MET A 483 -30.05 -5.70 -23.19
N LEU A 484 -28.99 -5.19 -22.59
CA LEU A 484 -28.97 -4.49 -21.31
C LEU A 484 -29.30 -2.98 -21.44
N ALA A 485 -29.45 -2.45 -22.66
CA ALA A 485 -29.67 -1.02 -22.87
C ALA A 485 -30.93 -0.47 -22.18
N ILE A 486 -32.03 -1.20 -22.23
CA ILE A 486 -33.29 -0.80 -21.57
C ILE A 486 -33.17 -0.88 -20.05
N PRO A 487 -32.73 -2.00 -19.43
CA PRO A 487 -32.46 -2.08 -18.00
C PRO A 487 -31.50 -0.99 -17.49
N TYR A 488 -30.40 -0.78 -18.19
CA TYR A 488 -29.44 0.27 -17.83
C TYR A 488 -30.01 1.68 -18.00
N GLY A 489 -30.82 1.91 -19.01
CA GLY A 489 -31.56 3.18 -19.21
C GLY A 489 -32.49 3.48 -18.02
N MET A 490 -33.19 2.47 -17.53
CA MET A 490 -34.06 2.59 -16.34
C MET A 490 -33.21 2.86 -15.07
N ALA A 491 -32.11 2.13 -14.90
CA ALA A 491 -31.16 2.35 -13.77
C ALA A 491 -30.58 3.75 -13.80
N LEU A 492 -30.11 4.22 -14.96
CA LEU A 492 -29.58 5.57 -15.19
C LEU A 492 -30.62 6.67 -14.91
N TYR A 493 -31.87 6.47 -15.32
CA TYR A 493 -32.95 7.42 -15.04
C TYR A 493 -33.15 7.56 -13.52
N GLY A 494 -33.22 6.45 -12.79
CA GLY A 494 -33.29 6.44 -11.33
C GLY A 494 -32.06 7.06 -10.68
N ALA A 495 -30.87 6.73 -11.16
CA ALA A 495 -29.59 7.25 -10.65
C ALA A 495 -29.47 8.77 -10.88
N LYS A 496 -29.89 9.30 -12.04
CA LYS A 496 -29.92 10.75 -12.32
C LYS A 496 -30.76 11.48 -11.29
N TYR A 497 -31.93 10.95 -10.96
CA TYR A 497 -32.78 11.53 -9.92
C TYR A 497 -32.17 11.39 -8.53
N ALA A 498 -31.58 10.23 -8.21
CA ALA A 498 -30.89 9.97 -6.96
C ALA A 498 -29.71 10.95 -6.75
N VAL A 499 -28.86 11.13 -7.74
CA VAL A 499 -27.74 12.09 -7.70
C VAL A 499 -28.23 13.52 -7.44
N GLY A 500 -29.36 13.91 -8.05
CA GLY A 500 -29.99 15.21 -7.78
C GLY A 500 -30.41 15.39 -6.31
N ILE A 501 -30.88 14.32 -5.65
CA ILE A 501 -31.22 14.34 -4.21
C ILE A 501 -29.95 14.39 -3.36
N LEU A 502 -28.97 13.56 -3.69
CA LEU A 502 -27.70 13.49 -2.97
C LEU A 502 -26.96 14.85 -3.02
N GLY A 503 -26.96 15.51 -4.18
CA GLY A 503 -26.33 16.82 -4.38
C GLY A 503 -27.00 17.97 -3.59
N GLN A 504 -28.26 17.80 -3.12
CA GLN A 504 -28.94 18.77 -2.25
C GLN A 504 -28.53 18.63 -0.77
N ASN A 505 -27.94 17.49 -0.38
CA ASN A 505 -27.46 17.27 0.97
C ASN A 505 -26.01 17.77 1.09
N GLU A 506 -25.76 18.73 1.99
CA GLU A 506 -24.46 19.35 2.19
C GLU A 506 -23.38 18.31 2.58
N VAL A 507 -23.74 17.36 3.47
CA VAL A 507 -22.82 16.31 3.93
C VAL A 507 -22.38 15.45 2.76
N LEU A 508 -23.32 14.99 1.93
CA LEU A 508 -22.99 14.10 0.81
C LEU A 508 -22.26 14.85 -0.31
N ARG A 509 -22.62 16.11 -0.55
CA ARG A 509 -21.95 16.93 -1.56
C ARG A 509 -20.48 17.15 -1.24
N VAL A 510 -20.11 17.21 0.04
CA VAL A 510 -18.75 17.42 0.49
C VAL A 510 -17.96 16.12 0.64
N VAL A 511 -18.58 15.10 1.25
CA VAL A 511 -17.90 13.84 1.60
C VAL A 511 -17.82 12.86 0.42
N PHE A 512 -18.88 12.80 -0.39
CA PHE A 512 -19.02 11.76 -1.41
C PHE A 512 -17.97 11.84 -2.54
N PRO A 513 -17.67 12.99 -3.16
CA PRO A 513 -16.73 13.03 -4.28
C PRO A 513 -15.30 12.57 -3.92
N PRO A 514 -14.67 13.05 -2.82
CA PRO A 514 -13.36 12.55 -2.41
C PRO A 514 -13.40 11.06 -2.01
N LEU A 515 -14.49 10.61 -1.36
CA LEU A 515 -14.64 9.21 -0.96
C LEU A 515 -14.71 8.29 -2.18
N VAL A 516 -15.51 8.64 -3.19
CA VAL A 516 -15.60 7.87 -4.44
C VAL A 516 -14.25 7.79 -5.13
N LEU A 517 -13.50 8.88 -5.14
CA LEU A 517 -12.16 8.90 -5.74
C LEU A 517 -11.20 7.95 -5.01
N ILE A 518 -11.18 7.98 -3.68
CA ILE A 518 -10.35 7.08 -2.86
C ILE A 518 -10.78 5.62 -3.09
N ILE A 519 -12.08 5.34 -3.08
CA ILE A 519 -12.61 3.98 -3.34
C ILE A 519 -12.25 3.53 -4.78
N ALA A 520 -12.30 4.42 -5.76
CA ALA A 520 -11.90 4.09 -7.13
C ALA A 520 -10.41 3.75 -7.25
N VAL A 521 -9.54 4.54 -6.61
CA VAL A 521 -8.10 4.30 -6.57
C VAL A 521 -7.79 2.99 -5.84
N LEU A 522 -8.29 2.83 -4.62
CA LEU A 522 -8.05 1.62 -3.83
C LEU A 522 -8.70 0.39 -4.48
N GLY A 523 -9.95 0.51 -4.93
CA GLY A 523 -10.68 -0.58 -5.56
C GLY A 523 -10.01 -1.08 -6.85
N SER A 524 -9.37 -0.19 -7.61
CA SER A 524 -8.63 -0.58 -8.81
C SER A 524 -7.36 -1.36 -8.47
N ILE A 525 -6.67 -1.00 -7.39
CA ILE A 525 -5.48 -1.73 -6.91
C ILE A 525 -5.88 -3.06 -6.27
N LEU A 526 -6.85 -3.03 -5.36
CA LEU A 526 -7.29 -4.21 -4.61
C LEU A 526 -7.96 -5.25 -5.50
N GLY A 527 -8.64 -4.82 -6.55
CA GLY A 527 -9.26 -5.68 -7.54
C GLY A 527 -8.28 -6.22 -8.60
N GLY A 528 -6.97 -5.93 -8.48
CA GLY A 528 -5.97 -6.36 -9.45
C GLY A 528 -6.14 -5.73 -10.85
N ILE A 529 -6.97 -4.66 -10.98
CA ILE A 529 -7.25 -4.03 -12.27
C ILE A 529 -6.05 -3.25 -12.77
N THR A 530 -5.29 -2.64 -11.84
CA THR A 530 -4.14 -1.79 -12.18
C THR A 530 -3.11 -1.78 -11.05
N ASN A 531 -1.86 -1.52 -11.44
CA ASN A 531 -0.76 -1.29 -10.51
C ASN A 531 -0.94 0.01 -9.70
N PRO A 532 -0.22 0.19 -8.59
CA PRO A 532 -0.31 1.41 -7.76
C PRO A 532 -0.05 2.71 -8.52
N THR A 533 0.82 2.73 -9.51
CA THR A 533 1.22 3.95 -10.23
C THR A 533 0.12 4.51 -11.15
N PRO A 534 -0.50 3.72 -12.03
CA PRO A 534 -1.65 4.20 -12.81
C PRO A 534 -2.84 4.59 -11.91
N ALA A 535 -3.08 3.85 -10.81
CA ALA A 535 -4.11 4.19 -9.85
C ALA A 535 -3.85 5.54 -9.16
N ALA A 536 -2.60 5.80 -8.75
CA ALA A 536 -2.18 7.07 -8.16
C ALA A 536 -2.34 8.24 -9.15
N ALA A 537 -1.98 8.02 -10.43
CA ALA A 537 -2.16 9.02 -11.49
C ALA A 537 -3.64 9.34 -11.71
N LEU A 538 -4.53 8.32 -11.70
CA LEU A 538 -5.98 8.50 -11.75
C LEU A 538 -6.47 9.33 -10.56
N GLY A 539 -5.99 9.02 -9.35
CA GLY A 539 -6.28 9.77 -8.13
C GLY A 539 -5.85 11.23 -8.22
N ALA A 540 -4.62 11.49 -8.68
CA ALA A 540 -4.10 12.86 -8.85
C ALA A 540 -4.91 13.64 -9.89
N GLY A 541 -5.20 13.06 -11.05
CA GLY A 541 -6.03 13.69 -12.09
C GLY A 541 -7.45 13.97 -11.59
N GLY A 542 -8.08 13.01 -10.89
CA GLY A 542 -9.41 13.16 -10.31
C GLY A 542 -9.47 14.26 -9.25
N THR A 543 -8.44 14.38 -8.38
CA THR A 543 -8.38 15.47 -7.37
C THR A 543 -8.18 16.84 -8.00
N ILE A 544 -7.36 16.95 -9.07
CA ILE A 544 -7.19 18.20 -9.83
C ILE A 544 -8.53 18.62 -10.44
N MET A 545 -9.26 17.70 -11.06
CA MET A 545 -10.58 17.98 -11.63
C MET A 545 -11.58 18.39 -10.56
N LEU A 546 -11.60 17.71 -9.42
CA LEU A 546 -12.48 18.02 -8.29
C LEU A 546 -12.17 19.42 -7.70
N ALA A 547 -10.88 19.74 -7.52
CA ALA A 547 -10.43 21.03 -7.04
C ALA A 547 -10.83 22.18 -7.99
N ALA A 548 -10.65 21.96 -9.31
CA ALA A 548 -11.03 22.93 -10.32
C ALA A 548 -12.55 23.11 -10.41
N PHE A 549 -13.32 22.00 -10.33
CA PHE A 549 -14.78 22.04 -10.27
C PHE A 549 -15.27 22.91 -9.09
N ARG A 550 -14.70 22.66 -7.91
CA ARG A 550 -15.03 23.43 -6.72
C ARG A 550 -14.67 24.91 -6.89
N LYS A 551 -13.47 25.20 -7.41
CA LYS A 551 -13.03 26.58 -7.63
C LYS A 551 -13.93 27.34 -8.59
N LEU A 552 -14.37 26.70 -9.67
CA LEU A 552 -15.34 27.27 -10.60
C LEU A 552 -16.71 27.54 -9.94
N GLN A 553 -17.16 26.68 -9.02
CA GLN A 553 -18.36 26.94 -8.25
C GLN A 553 -18.21 28.14 -7.29
N GLU A 554 -17.04 28.33 -6.67
CA GLU A 554 -16.75 29.48 -5.82
C GLU A 554 -16.73 30.81 -6.61
N THR A 555 -16.34 30.77 -7.87
CA THR A 555 -16.20 31.95 -8.75
C THR A 555 -17.36 32.13 -9.73
N ASP A 556 -18.49 31.40 -9.54
CA ASP A 556 -19.65 31.38 -10.44
C ASP A 556 -19.29 31.06 -11.90
N GLY A 557 -18.18 30.32 -12.12
CA GLY A 557 -17.70 29.89 -13.43
C GLY A 557 -18.46 28.69 -13.96
N ASN A 558 -18.33 28.44 -15.27
CA ASN A 558 -18.98 27.30 -15.93
C ASN A 558 -18.25 25.99 -15.67
N SER A 559 -18.75 25.18 -14.73
CA SER A 559 -18.18 23.87 -14.36
C SER A 559 -18.64 22.71 -15.23
N LYS A 560 -19.51 22.93 -16.24
CA LYS A 560 -20.11 21.87 -17.07
C LYS A 560 -19.05 21.11 -17.85
N PHE A 561 -17.99 21.77 -18.32
CA PHE A 561 -16.94 21.14 -19.09
C PHE A 561 -16.18 20.10 -18.25
N ILE A 562 -15.87 20.40 -16.98
CA ILE A 562 -15.21 19.44 -16.08
C ILE A 562 -16.12 18.23 -15.81
N LEU A 563 -17.43 18.46 -15.62
CA LEU A 563 -18.41 17.38 -15.49
C LEU A 563 -18.45 16.48 -16.73
N THR A 564 -18.46 17.09 -17.93
CA THR A 564 -18.43 16.32 -19.19
C THR A 564 -17.15 15.49 -19.30
N ALA A 565 -16.00 16.05 -18.92
CA ALA A 565 -14.74 15.33 -18.93
C ALA A 565 -14.70 14.19 -17.88
N THR A 566 -15.32 14.38 -16.70
CA THR A 566 -15.45 13.32 -15.71
C THR A 566 -16.35 12.18 -16.23
N PHE A 567 -17.47 12.50 -16.90
CA PHE A 567 -18.31 11.48 -17.53
C PHE A 567 -17.57 10.77 -18.68
N ALA A 568 -16.78 11.48 -19.47
CA ALA A 568 -15.96 10.88 -20.52
C ALA A 568 -14.93 9.91 -19.93
N MET A 569 -14.28 10.24 -18.82
CA MET A 569 -13.38 9.34 -18.10
C MET A 569 -14.09 8.05 -17.66
N VAL A 570 -15.29 8.16 -17.10
CA VAL A 570 -16.09 6.99 -16.71
C VAL A 570 -16.48 6.14 -17.93
N ILE A 571 -16.88 6.77 -19.03
CA ILE A 571 -17.19 6.06 -20.27
C ILE A 571 -15.95 5.32 -20.79
N MET A 572 -14.80 5.98 -20.81
CA MET A 572 -13.52 5.37 -21.23
C MET A 572 -13.20 4.12 -20.40
N LEU A 573 -13.34 4.20 -19.07
CA LEU A 573 -13.10 3.08 -18.17
C LEU A 573 -14.09 1.93 -18.41
N LEU A 574 -15.39 2.24 -18.57
CA LEU A 574 -16.39 1.24 -18.87
C LEU A 574 -16.14 0.53 -20.21
N LEU A 575 -15.72 1.27 -21.23
CA LEU A 575 -15.35 0.68 -22.52
C LEU A 575 -14.09 -0.21 -22.38
N GLY A 576 -13.07 0.24 -21.64
CA GLY A 576 -11.85 -0.54 -21.41
C GLY A 576 -12.06 -1.83 -20.61
N ILE A 577 -13.06 -1.86 -19.71
CA ILE A 577 -13.40 -3.06 -18.93
C ILE A 577 -14.21 -4.06 -19.77
N ASN A 578 -15.10 -3.59 -20.65
CA ASN A 578 -16.04 -4.45 -21.38
C ASN A 578 -15.60 -4.83 -22.80
N PHE A 579 -14.66 -4.11 -23.38
CA PHE A 579 -14.18 -4.34 -24.75
C PHE A 579 -12.66 -4.49 -24.77
N ASP A 580 -12.17 -5.42 -25.60
CA ASP A 580 -10.75 -5.47 -25.95
C ASP A 580 -10.41 -4.33 -26.91
N LEU A 581 -9.72 -3.30 -26.40
CA LEU A 581 -9.35 -2.10 -27.15
C LEU A 581 -8.05 -2.27 -27.98
N ARG A 582 -7.45 -3.46 -27.99
CA ARG A 582 -6.24 -3.73 -28.81
C ARG A 582 -6.60 -3.85 -30.27
N VAL A 583 -6.15 -2.90 -31.05
CA VAL A 583 -6.37 -2.88 -32.53
C VAL A 583 -5.16 -3.35 -33.35
N ASN A 584 -4.13 -3.88 -32.67
CA ASN A 584 -2.87 -4.32 -33.28
C ASN A 584 -2.84 -5.84 -33.54
N THR A 585 -4.00 -6.49 -33.59
CA THR A 585 -4.17 -7.92 -33.86
C THR A 585 -4.56 -8.19 -35.30
N GLN A 586 -4.29 -9.39 -35.82
CA GLN A 586 -4.47 -9.72 -37.25
C GLN A 586 -5.92 -9.62 -37.77
N GLU A 587 -6.94 -9.79 -36.89
CA GLU A 587 -8.34 -9.61 -37.27
C GLU A 587 -9.05 -8.73 -36.23
N VAL A 588 -9.36 -7.50 -36.60
CA VAL A 588 -10.10 -6.54 -35.77
C VAL A 588 -11.51 -6.36 -36.31
N GLY A 589 -12.52 -6.89 -35.60
CA GLY A 589 -13.92 -6.72 -35.95
C GLY A 589 -14.40 -5.26 -35.82
N LEU A 590 -15.47 -4.93 -36.52
CA LEU A 590 -16.07 -3.58 -36.54
C LEU A 590 -16.41 -3.10 -35.09
N GLU A 591 -16.88 -3.99 -34.25
CA GLU A 591 -17.23 -3.73 -32.87
C GLU A 591 -16.03 -3.21 -32.05
N ARG A 592 -14.85 -3.84 -32.18
CA ARG A 592 -13.62 -3.38 -31.54
C ARG A 592 -13.18 -2.00 -32.03
N TRP A 593 -13.27 -1.76 -33.34
CA TRP A 593 -12.97 -0.44 -33.90
C TRP A 593 -13.89 0.65 -33.36
N LEU A 594 -15.20 0.39 -33.27
CA LEU A 594 -16.16 1.34 -32.73
C LEU A 594 -15.90 1.60 -31.25
N ALA A 595 -15.62 0.55 -30.46
CA ALA A 595 -15.28 0.68 -29.05
C ALA A 595 -13.98 1.48 -28.86
N PHE A 596 -12.95 1.20 -29.68
CA PHE A 596 -11.69 1.94 -29.67
C PHE A 596 -11.87 3.42 -30.00
N ILE A 597 -12.60 3.74 -31.06
CA ILE A 597 -12.87 5.13 -31.47
C ILE A 597 -13.64 5.86 -30.37
N ALA A 598 -14.65 5.22 -29.78
CA ALA A 598 -15.44 5.81 -28.70
C ALA A 598 -14.57 6.02 -27.44
N ALA A 599 -13.74 5.04 -27.06
CA ALA A 599 -12.83 5.13 -25.93
C ALA A 599 -11.76 6.21 -26.15
N PHE A 600 -11.19 6.30 -27.36
CA PHE A 600 -10.21 7.32 -27.72
C PHE A 600 -10.82 8.73 -27.74
N GLY A 601 -12.04 8.89 -28.27
CA GLY A 601 -12.78 10.14 -28.19
C GLY A 601 -13.06 10.57 -26.75
N ALA A 602 -13.47 9.63 -25.90
CA ALA A 602 -13.66 9.87 -24.47
C ALA A 602 -12.34 10.24 -23.77
N TYR A 603 -11.22 9.59 -24.12
CA TYR A 603 -9.89 9.92 -23.64
C TYR A 603 -9.50 11.36 -24.00
N LEU A 604 -9.71 11.79 -25.22
CA LEU A 604 -9.40 13.16 -25.65
C LEU A 604 -10.22 14.20 -24.89
N ILE A 605 -11.51 13.93 -24.64
CA ILE A 605 -12.38 14.82 -23.83
C ILE A 605 -11.90 14.84 -22.36
N ALA A 606 -11.55 13.71 -21.78
CA ALA A 606 -11.03 13.62 -20.43
C ALA A 606 -9.70 14.38 -20.29
N MET A 607 -8.78 14.19 -21.23
CA MET A 607 -7.47 14.85 -21.24
C MET A 607 -7.60 16.38 -21.42
N THR A 608 -8.44 16.85 -22.35
CA THR A 608 -8.69 18.28 -22.50
C THR A 608 -9.37 18.88 -21.28
N GLY A 609 -10.25 18.13 -20.62
CA GLY A 609 -10.85 18.53 -19.33
C GLY A 609 -9.84 18.63 -18.20
N LEU A 610 -8.89 17.70 -18.11
CA LEU A 610 -7.80 17.76 -17.15
C LEU A 610 -6.87 18.96 -17.38
N LEU A 611 -6.50 19.22 -18.63
CA LEU A 611 -5.71 20.40 -19.00
C LEU A 611 -6.46 21.71 -18.67
N PHE A 612 -7.76 21.76 -18.95
CA PHE A 612 -8.60 22.89 -18.54
C PHE A 612 -8.67 23.03 -17.01
N ALA A 613 -8.78 21.95 -16.27
CA ALA A 613 -8.74 21.97 -14.80
C ALA A 613 -7.41 22.53 -14.28
N CYS A 614 -6.27 22.10 -14.85
CA CYS A 614 -4.96 22.65 -14.54
C CYS A 614 -4.89 24.15 -14.85
N TRP A 615 -5.43 24.60 -15.97
CA TRP A 615 -5.50 26.02 -16.34
C TRP A 615 -6.33 26.83 -15.33
N VAL A 616 -7.51 26.33 -14.95
CA VAL A 616 -8.37 26.97 -13.95
C VAL A 616 -7.63 27.11 -12.61
N LEU A 617 -6.97 26.07 -12.14
CA LEU A 617 -6.22 26.12 -10.88
C LEU A 617 -4.98 27.02 -10.97
N PHE A 618 -4.33 27.07 -12.14
CA PHE A 618 -3.18 27.94 -12.36
C PHE A 618 -3.58 29.41 -12.32
N THR A 619 -4.63 29.80 -13.06
CA THR A 619 -5.12 31.19 -13.13
C THR A 619 -5.66 31.70 -11.78
N ASN A 620 -6.14 30.77 -10.91
CA ASN A 620 -6.59 31.08 -9.57
C ASN A 620 -5.50 30.95 -8.49
N ALA A 621 -4.23 30.83 -8.88
CA ALA A 621 -3.07 30.71 -8.00
C ALA A 621 -3.11 29.52 -7.00
N VAL A 622 -3.88 28.47 -7.30
CA VAL A 622 -3.98 27.24 -6.51
C VAL A 622 -2.95 26.21 -6.96
N MET A 623 -2.68 26.11 -8.28
CA MET A 623 -1.78 25.10 -8.85
C MET A 623 -0.32 25.33 -8.45
N THR A 624 0.15 26.55 -8.41
CA THR A 624 1.56 26.89 -8.12
C THR A 624 2.01 26.39 -6.74
N PRO A 625 1.27 26.62 -5.62
CA PRO A 625 1.62 26.03 -4.34
C PRO A 625 1.58 24.49 -4.35
N ILE A 626 0.60 23.89 -5.04
CA ILE A 626 0.46 22.42 -5.14
C ILE A 626 1.72 21.82 -5.78
N VAL A 627 2.10 22.32 -6.97
CA VAL A 627 3.29 21.82 -7.70
C VAL A 627 4.56 22.06 -6.88
N ARG A 628 4.72 23.25 -6.28
CA ARG A 628 5.90 23.58 -5.50
C ARG A 628 6.08 22.64 -4.30
N GLU A 629 5.01 22.34 -3.57
CA GLU A 629 5.08 21.47 -2.39
C GLU A 629 5.24 20.00 -2.80
N THR A 630 4.54 19.55 -3.83
CA THR A 630 4.74 18.22 -4.40
C THR A 630 6.19 18.02 -4.81
N THR A 631 6.77 18.98 -5.54
CA THR A 631 8.18 18.91 -5.94
C THR A 631 9.12 18.85 -4.74
N LYS A 632 8.89 19.66 -3.70
CA LYS A 632 9.71 19.63 -2.48
C LYS A 632 9.71 18.25 -1.81
N VAL A 633 8.51 17.70 -1.58
CA VAL A 633 8.36 16.41 -0.89
C VAL A 633 8.96 15.29 -1.75
N THR A 634 8.65 15.26 -3.04
CA THR A 634 9.18 14.24 -3.95
C THR A 634 10.71 14.32 -4.05
N SER A 635 11.27 15.53 -4.23
CA SER A 635 12.72 15.72 -4.26
C SER A 635 13.39 15.29 -2.96
N MET A 636 12.76 15.56 -1.81
CA MET A 636 13.27 15.11 -0.51
C MET A 636 13.34 13.58 -0.46
N VAL A 637 12.28 12.88 -0.85
CA VAL A 637 12.26 11.40 -0.87
C VAL A 637 13.36 10.84 -1.75
N PHE A 638 13.51 11.35 -2.99
CA PHE A 638 14.57 10.88 -3.90
C PHE A 638 15.99 11.21 -3.37
N THR A 639 16.18 12.36 -2.74
CA THR A 639 17.49 12.73 -2.17
C THR A 639 17.85 11.85 -0.98
N ILE A 640 16.87 11.49 -0.13
CA ILE A 640 17.08 10.53 0.97
C ILE A 640 17.42 9.15 0.39
N LEU A 641 16.73 8.69 -0.64
CA LEU A 641 17.03 7.43 -1.31
C LEU A 641 18.47 7.38 -1.81
N ILE A 642 18.92 8.43 -2.51
CA ILE A 642 20.30 8.54 -3.00
C ILE A 642 21.30 8.58 -1.84
N GLY A 643 21.04 9.41 -0.83
CA GLY A 643 21.90 9.54 0.35
C GLY A 643 22.05 8.24 1.14
N SER A 644 20.93 7.49 1.30
CA SER A 644 20.96 6.20 2.00
C SER A 644 21.73 5.13 1.24
N GLN A 645 21.67 5.12 -0.11
CA GLN A 645 22.50 4.22 -0.92
C GLN A 645 23.99 4.50 -0.72
N LEU A 646 24.38 5.79 -0.63
CA LEU A 646 25.78 6.15 -0.33
C LEU A 646 26.23 5.64 1.03
N LEU A 647 25.39 5.80 2.06
CA LEU A 647 25.70 5.32 3.41
C LEU A 647 25.80 3.79 3.46
N ASN A 648 24.85 3.09 2.82
CA ASN A 648 24.86 1.62 2.77
C ASN A 648 26.09 1.08 2.05
N LEU A 649 26.55 1.71 0.96
CA LEU A 649 27.78 1.31 0.28
C LEU A 649 28.99 1.38 1.22
N VAL A 650 29.04 2.36 2.11
CA VAL A 650 30.11 2.46 3.11
C VAL A 650 30.02 1.29 4.09
N ILE A 651 28.84 0.99 4.63
CA ILE A 651 28.62 -0.13 5.56
C ILE A 651 29.00 -1.47 4.92
N ILE A 652 28.61 -1.69 3.68
CA ILE A 652 28.94 -2.89 2.90
C ILE A 652 30.46 -2.98 2.67
N SER A 653 31.14 -1.86 2.40
CA SER A 653 32.54 -1.85 1.98
C SER A 653 33.52 -2.35 3.05
N PHE A 654 33.17 -2.24 4.32
CA PHE A 654 34.00 -2.78 5.43
C PHE A 654 33.37 -4.03 6.09
N GLY A 655 32.28 -4.60 5.53
CA GLY A 655 31.67 -5.83 6.01
C GLY A 655 30.68 -5.65 7.17
N GLY A 656 30.23 -4.41 7.45
CA GLY A 656 29.29 -4.11 8.54
C GLY A 656 27.93 -4.78 8.38
N GLU A 657 27.47 -4.95 7.14
CA GLU A 657 26.23 -5.67 6.84
C GLU A 657 26.32 -7.15 7.27
N HIS A 658 27.37 -7.86 6.84
CA HIS A 658 27.58 -9.26 7.20
C HIS A 658 27.76 -9.46 8.71
N TYR A 659 28.41 -8.51 9.38
CA TYR A 659 28.60 -8.54 10.82
C TYR A 659 27.25 -8.49 11.56
N ILE A 660 26.37 -7.54 11.21
CA ILE A 660 25.03 -7.42 11.80
C ILE A 660 24.17 -8.66 11.50
N GLN A 661 24.21 -9.15 10.26
CA GLN A 661 23.50 -10.37 9.87
C GLN A 661 24.01 -11.59 10.63
N GLY A 662 25.33 -11.75 10.77
CA GLY A 662 25.94 -12.83 11.56
C GLY A 662 25.53 -12.79 13.04
N PHE A 663 25.45 -11.59 13.63
CA PHE A 663 24.93 -11.40 14.99
C PHE A 663 23.45 -11.81 15.08
N LEU A 664 22.60 -11.35 14.15
CA LEU A 664 21.18 -11.70 14.18
C LEU A 664 20.93 -13.20 13.96
N ARG A 665 21.70 -13.83 13.08
CA ARG A 665 21.60 -15.29 12.80
C ARG A 665 22.19 -16.16 13.93
N SER A 666 22.90 -15.57 14.92
CA SER A 666 23.39 -16.33 16.09
C SER A 666 22.26 -16.73 17.05
N PHE A 667 21.09 -16.11 16.95
CA PHE A 667 19.93 -16.50 17.75
C PHE A 667 19.21 -17.69 17.09
N ASP A 668 18.84 -18.70 17.90
CA ASP A 668 18.22 -19.93 17.41
C ASP A 668 16.75 -19.78 16.98
N SER A 669 16.09 -18.70 17.38
CA SER A 669 14.67 -18.49 17.14
C SER A 669 14.42 -17.31 16.20
N GLU A 670 13.76 -17.55 15.06
CA GLU A 670 13.31 -16.49 14.13
C GLU A 670 12.45 -15.44 14.85
N VAL A 671 11.62 -15.86 15.81
CA VAL A 671 10.77 -14.98 16.64
C VAL A 671 11.62 -14.04 17.47
N THR A 672 12.68 -14.54 18.08
CA THR A 672 13.60 -13.73 18.90
C THR A 672 14.30 -12.68 18.03
N VAL A 673 14.79 -13.08 16.85
CA VAL A 673 15.41 -12.17 15.88
C VAL A 673 14.44 -11.08 15.45
N PHE A 674 13.22 -11.46 15.11
CA PHE A 674 12.19 -10.52 14.69
C PHE A 674 11.86 -9.51 15.79
N LEU A 675 11.70 -9.96 17.03
CA LEU A 675 11.42 -9.08 18.18
C LEU A 675 12.59 -8.12 18.47
N ILE A 676 13.84 -8.60 18.37
CA ILE A 676 15.04 -7.74 18.50
C ILE A 676 15.02 -6.67 17.42
N VAL A 677 14.79 -7.05 16.16
CA VAL A 677 14.73 -6.11 15.04
C VAL A 677 13.59 -5.11 15.28
N MET A 678 12.40 -5.54 15.65
CA MET A 678 11.27 -4.67 15.97
C MET A 678 11.61 -3.66 17.08
N LEU A 679 12.29 -4.09 18.14
CA LEU A 679 12.74 -3.22 19.22
C LEU A 679 13.77 -2.19 18.73
N VAL A 680 14.74 -2.60 17.92
CA VAL A 680 15.76 -1.71 17.35
C VAL A 680 15.10 -0.67 16.44
N LEU A 681 14.19 -1.09 15.53
CA LEU A 681 13.45 -0.18 14.66
C LEU A 681 12.60 0.82 15.46
N PHE A 682 11.98 0.37 16.54
CA PHE A 682 11.21 1.23 17.45
C PHE A 682 12.09 2.30 18.11
N ILE A 683 13.28 1.93 18.60
CA ILE A 683 14.23 2.86 19.23
C ILE A 683 14.79 3.83 18.17
N LEU A 684 15.20 3.34 17.03
CA LEU A 684 15.73 4.18 15.95
C LEU A 684 14.69 5.19 15.45
N GLY A 685 13.42 4.80 15.40
CA GLY A 685 12.32 5.68 15.00
C GLY A 685 12.04 6.87 15.94
N PHE A 686 12.72 6.97 17.10
CA PHE A 686 12.72 8.19 17.90
C PHE A 686 13.56 9.30 17.27
N VAL A 687 14.57 8.96 16.47
CA VAL A 687 15.56 9.90 15.92
C VAL A 687 15.50 9.95 14.40
N LEU A 688 15.23 8.81 13.77
CA LEU A 688 15.17 8.66 12.31
C LEU A 688 13.73 8.70 11.81
N ASP A 689 13.52 9.33 10.65
CA ASP A 689 12.25 9.25 9.91
C ASP A 689 12.07 7.83 9.33
N PHE A 690 10.84 7.47 8.98
CA PHE A 690 10.55 6.18 8.36
C PHE A 690 11.32 5.95 7.05
N LEU A 691 11.55 7.00 6.26
CA LEU A 691 12.32 6.92 5.02
C LEU A 691 13.76 6.44 5.26
N GLU A 692 14.39 6.97 6.30
CA GLU A 692 15.75 6.62 6.69
C GLU A 692 15.81 5.18 7.18
N ILE A 693 14.86 4.79 8.02
CA ILE A 693 14.81 3.42 8.54
C ILE A 693 14.59 2.44 7.39
N ILE A 694 13.65 2.72 6.47
CA ILE A 694 13.39 1.86 5.33
C ILE A 694 14.62 1.70 4.44
N TYR A 695 15.33 2.79 4.15
CA TYR A 695 16.42 2.73 3.17
C TYR A 695 17.82 2.49 3.75
N ILE A 696 18.01 2.61 5.08
CA ILE A 696 19.30 2.35 5.74
C ILE A 696 19.24 1.04 6.52
N VAL A 697 18.23 0.86 7.36
CA VAL A 697 18.21 -0.24 8.33
C VAL A 697 17.62 -1.52 7.72
N ILE A 698 16.49 -1.40 7.00
CA ILE A 698 15.83 -2.57 6.42
C ILE A 698 16.72 -3.34 5.42
N PRO A 699 17.54 -2.72 4.53
CA PRO A 699 18.47 -3.48 3.70
C PRO A 699 19.45 -4.34 4.49
N ILE A 700 19.86 -3.89 5.67
CA ILE A 700 20.83 -4.60 6.52
C ILE A 700 20.17 -5.80 7.23
N VAL A 701 19.00 -5.60 7.82
CA VAL A 701 18.33 -6.64 8.62
C VAL A 701 17.36 -7.51 7.78
N GLY A 702 16.94 -7.01 6.62
CA GLY A 702 15.96 -7.63 5.74
C GLY A 702 16.32 -9.04 5.28
N PRO A 703 17.56 -9.32 4.81
CA PRO A 703 17.95 -10.67 4.42
C PRO A 703 17.77 -11.72 5.52
N VAL A 704 17.83 -11.30 6.78
CA VAL A 704 17.64 -12.22 7.91
C VAL A 704 16.14 -12.43 8.20
N ILE A 705 15.35 -11.34 8.27
CA ILE A 705 13.93 -11.44 8.64
C ILE A 705 13.05 -11.97 7.52
N TYR A 706 13.41 -11.75 6.25
CA TYR A 706 12.69 -12.27 5.08
C TYR A 706 13.22 -13.62 4.59
N GLY A 707 14.38 -14.08 5.08
CA GLY A 707 14.95 -15.39 4.79
C GLY A 707 14.35 -16.54 5.61
N GLY A 708 13.53 -16.22 6.61
CA GLY A 708 12.88 -17.17 7.48
C GLY A 708 11.60 -17.80 6.92
N THR A 709 10.79 -18.37 7.84
CA THR A 709 9.52 -19.04 7.53
C THR A 709 8.29 -18.15 7.76
N MET A 710 8.45 -16.99 8.37
CA MET A 710 7.37 -16.06 8.65
C MET A 710 6.77 -15.49 7.36
N ASP A 711 5.44 -15.31 7.33
CA ASP A 711 4.75 -14.70 6.18
C ASP A 711 5.29 -13.28 5.90
N PRO A 712 5.85 -13.01 4.70
CA PRO A 712 6.46 -11.72 4.39
C PRO A 712 5.45 -10.57 4.38
N LYS A 713 4.17 -10.82 4.10
CA LYS A 713 3.08 -9.83 4.18
C LYS A 713 2.92 -9.37 5.62
N TRP A 714 2.85 -10.33 6.54
CA TRP A 714 2.71 -10.06 7.97
C TRP A 714 3.94 -9.35 8.54
N VAL A 715 5.15 -9.81 8.24
CA VAL A 715 6.42 -9.18 8.64
C VAL A 715 6.45 -7.72 8.21
N THR A 716 6.13 -7.43 6.95
CA THR A 716 6.18 -6.07 6.40
C THR A 716 5.14 -5.15 7.06
N ILE A 717 3.93 -5.61 7.29
CA ILE A 717 2.88 -4.82 7.96
C ILE A 717 3.21 -4.57 9.42
N MET A 718 3.77 -5.57 10.12
CA MET A 718 4.23 -5.39 11.51
C MET A 718 5.32 -4.31 11.61
N ILE A 719 6.27 -4.31 10.68
CA ILE A 719 7.30 -3.25 10.59
C ILE A 719 6.63 -1.89 10.33
N ALA A 720 5.70 -1.79 9.39
CA ALA A 720 5.02 -0.54 9.07
C ALA A 720 4.24 0.04 10.27
N VAL A 721 3.52 -0.81 11.02
CA VAL A 721 2.81 -0.39 12.26
C VAL A 721 3.80 0.02 13.36
N ASN A 722 4.92 -0.66 13.46
CA ASN A 722 5.98 -0.33 14.42
C ASN A 722 6.60 1.05 14.12
N LEU A 723 6.91 1.33 12.86
CA LEU A 723 7.38 2.65 12.43
C LEU A 723 6.36 3.75 12.73
N GLN A 724 5.07 3.48 12.54
CA GLN A 724 4.01 4.42 12.92
C GLN A 724 4.02 4.70 14.44
N THR A 725 4.28 3.69 15.27
CA THR A 725 4.31 3.83 16.73
C THR A 725 5.46 4.72 17.18
N SER A 726 6.65 4.55 16.60
CA SER A 726 7.82 5.38 16.92
C SER A 726 7.61 6.85 16.57
N PHE A 727 6.89 7.15 15.48
CA PHE A 727 6.52 8.52 15.07
C PHE A 727 5.70 9.29 16.10
N LEU A 728 4.94 8.58 16.91
CA LEU A 728 4.07 9.17 17.93
C LEU A 728 4.74 9.20 19.31
N THR A 729 5.89 8.54 19.49
CA THR A 729 6.48 8.32 20.82
C THR A 729 7.42 9.45 21.21
N PRO A 730 7.20 10.10 22.40
CA PRO A 730 8.14 11.07 22.95
C PRO A 730 9.52 10.43 23.21
N PRO A 731 10.65 11.20 23.17
CA PRO A 731 10.68 12.66 23.09
C PRO A 731 10.72 13.26 21.68
N PHE A 732 11.08 12.47 20.65
CA PHE A 732 11.42 12.97 19.33
C PHE A 732 10.41 12.63 18.23
N GLY A 733 9.30 11.95 18.52
CA GLY A 733 8.32 11.55 17.50
C GLY A 733 7.98 12.67 16.51
N PHE A 734 8.21 12.46 15.22
CA PHE A 734 8.08 13.49 14.19
C PHE A 734 6.69 14.13 14.12
N ALA A 735 5.62 13.34 14.36
CA ALA A 735 4.25 13.87 14.44
C ALA A 735 4.11 14.95 15.51
N LEU A 736 4.86 14.84 16.60
CA LEU A 736 4.82 15.78 17.72
C LEU A 736 5.50 17.10 17.36
N PHE A 737 6.58 17.05 16.59
CA PHE A 737 7.24 18.26 16.09
C PHE A 737 6.34 19.05 15.14
N TYR A 738 5.72 18.36 14.19
CA TYR A 738 4.77 18.99 13.27
C TYR A 738 3.61 19.63 14.02
N LEU A 739 3.04 18.94 14.99
CA LEU A 739 1.95 19.46 15.81
C LEU A 739 2.41 20.65 16.65
N ARG A 740 3.60 20.58 17.26
CA ARG A 740 4.17 21.68 18.07
C ARG A 740 4.38 22.93 17.23
N GLY A 741 4.81 22.80 15.99
CA GLY A 741 5.03 23.92 15.06
C GLY A 741 3.78 24.73 14.74
N VAL A 742 2.58 24.15 14.89
CA VAL A 742 1.28 24.78 14.58
C VAL A 742 0.38 24.97 15.79
N ALA A 743 0.78 24.44 16.94
CA ALA A 743 -0.01 24.54 18.19
C ALA A 743 0.01 25.97 18.74
N PRO A 744 -1.15 26.49 19.22
CA PRO A 744 -1.21 27.79 19.85
C PRO A 744 -0.38 27.84 21.15
N PRO A 745 0.02 29.04 21.62
CA PRO A 745 0.93 29.18 22.78
C PRO A 745 0.44 28.57 24.08
N GLU A 746 -0.88 28.44 24.26
CA GLU A 746 -1.48 27.81 25.45
C GLU A 746 -1.23 26.32 25.52
N VAL A 747 -0.93 25.67 24.40
CA VAL A 747 -0.63 24.25 24.31
C VAL A 747 0.85 24.03 24.52
N THR A 748 1.23 23.50 25.64
CA THR A 748 2.63 23.18 25.98
C THR A 748 3.06 21.84 25.43
N THR A 749 4.37 21.60 25.30
CA THR A 749 4.94 20.30 24.91
C THR A 749 4.50 19.18 25.88
N ARG A 750 4.31 19.52 27.18
CA ARG A 750 3.79 18.58 28.17
C ARG A 750 2.37 18.10 27.87
N HIS A 751 1.50 19.00 27.37
CA HIS A 751 0.14 18.63 26.93
C HIS A 751 0.20 17.64 25.78
N ILE A 752 1.06 17.91 24.78
CA ILE A 752 1.25 17.03 23.61
C ILE A 752 1.75 15.64 24.07
N TYR A 753 2.82 15.60 24.89
CA TYR A 753 3.41 14.34 25.34
C TYR A 753 2.43 13.51 26.18
N ARG A 754 1.69 14.13 27.12
CA ARG A 754 0.66 13.42 27.88
C ARG A 754 -0.50 12.96 27.03
N GLY A 755 -0.86 13.75 26.03
CA GLY A 755 -1.96 13.47 25.12
C GLY A 755 -1.71 12.24 24.24
N VAL A 756 -0.46 12.00 23.80
CA VAL A 756 -0.14 10.91 22.90
C VAL A 756 0.10 9.57 23.59
N VAL A 757 0.46 9.55 24.89
CA VAL A 757 0.75 8.30 25.63
C VAL A 757 -0.37 7.25 25.49
N PRO A 758 -1.66 7.57 25.65
CA PRO A 758 -2.71 6.57 25.47
C PRO A 758 -2.75 6.00 24.04
N PHE A 759 -2.48 6.81 23.04
CA PHE A 759 -2.48 6.38 21.64
C PHE A 759 -1.27 5.51 21.30
N VAL A 760 -0.10 5.77 21.89
CA VAL A 760 1.08 4.89 21.80
C VAL A 760 0.75 3.53 22.41
N LEU A 761 0.12 3.50 23.59
CA LEU A 761 -0.31 2.24 24.21
C LEU A 761 -1.33 1.47 23.35
N ILE A 762 -2.25 2.18 22.68
CA ILE A 762 -3.19 1.57 21.74
C ILE A 762 -2.46 0.97 20.52
N GLN A 763 -1.44 1.64 20.01
CA GLN A 763 -0.65 1.11 18.90
C GLN A 763 0.14 -0.14 19.31
N VAL A 764 0.76 -0.13 20.50
CA VAL A 764 1.44 -1.30 21.06
C VAL A 764 0.46 -2.45 21.27
N ALA A 765 -0.75 -2.16 21.77
CA ALA A 765 -1.82 -3.16 21.87
C ALA A 765 -2.26 -3.65 20.48
N GLY A 766 -2.35 -2.77 19.50
CA GLY A 766 -2.61 -3.13 18.10
C GLY A 766 -1.55 -4.06 17.53
N LEU A 767 -0.26 -3.77 17.75
CA LEU A 767 0.84 -4.68 17.37
C LEU A 767 0.71 -6.05 18.06
N ALA A 768 0.39 -6.06 19.36
CA ALA A 768 0.16 -7.31 20.09
C ALA A 768 -1.05 -8.08 19.52
N MET A 769 -2.13 -7.40 19.13
CA MET A 769 -3.28 -8.04 18.48
C MET A 769 -2.91 -8.64 17.11
N LEU A 770 -2.14 -7.93 16.29
CA LEU A 770 -1.68 -8.43 14.99
C LEU A 770 -0.70 -9.61 15.15
N TRP A 771 0.05 -9.64 16.26
CA TRP A 771 0.89 -10.78 16.62
C TRP A 771 0.07 -12.02 16.97
N VAL A 772 -0.95 -11.88 17.82
CA VAL A 772 -1.82 -12.99 18.26
C VAL A 772 -2.75 -13.45 17.14
N PHE A 773 -3.19 -12.53 16.28
CA PHE A 773 -4.14 -12.77 15.20
C PHE A 773 -3.55 -12.36 13.83
N PRO A 774 -2.55 -13.10 13.32
CA PRO A 774 -1.91 -12.76 12.03
C PRO A 774 -2.90 -12.76 10.86
N GLY A 775 -3.98 -13.53 10.95
CA GLY A 775 -5.07 -13.55 9.98
C GLY A 775 -5.70 -12.18 9.70
N VAL A 776 -5.61 -11.23 10.63
CA VAL A 776 -6.07 -9.84 10.39
C VAL A 776 -5.28 -9.18 9.25
N VAL A 777 -4.03 -9.59 9.04
CA VAL A 777 -3.16 -9.08 7.97
C VAL A 777 -3.37 -9.87 6.68
N THR A 778 -3.50 -11.20 6.77
CA THR A 778 -3.44 -12.10 5.59
C THR A 778 -4.80 -12.39 4.96
N ILE A 779 -5.91 -12.24 5.68
CA ILE A 779 -7.24 -12.66 5.20
C ILE A 779 -7.67 -11.96 3.90
N ILE A 780 -7.41 -10.66 3.73
CA ILE A 780 -7.80 -9.96 2.50
C ILE A 780 -6.94 -10.38 1.31
N PRO A 781 -5.59 -10.42 1.41
CA PRO A 781 -4.74 -10.95 0.35
C PRO A 781 -5.09 -12.39 -0.05
N ASP A 782 -5.42 -13.24 0.92
CA ASP A 782 -5.71 -14.66 0.67
C ASP A 782 -7.11 -14.88 0.05
N LEU A 783 -8.05 -13.94 0.23
CA LEU A 783 -9.39 -13.98 -0.37
C LEU A 783 -9.45 -13.38 -1.79
N LEU A 784 -8.53 -12.50 -2.13
CA LEU A 784 -8.50 -11.86 -3.44
C LEU A 784 -7.47 -12.54 -4.32
N PRO A 785 -7.83 -12.95 -5.55
CA PRO A 785 -6.85 -13.52 -6.48
C PRO A 785 -5.78 -12.47 -6.82
N ASN A 786 -4.53 -12.91 -6.80
CA ASN A 786 -3.38 -12.12 -7.24
C ASN A 786 -3.40 -11.89 -8.75
#